data_69b0a0a9600006a29bf9d65a5f4aab8c
#
_entry.id   69b0a0a9600006a29bf9d65a5f4aab8c
#
_cell.length_a   1.000
_cell.length_b   1.000
_cell.length_c   1.000
_cell.angle_alpha   90.00
_cell.angle_beta   90.00
_cell.angle_gamma   90.00
#
_symmetry.space_group_name_H-M   'P 1'
#
loop_
_entity.id
_entity.type
_entity.pdbx_description
1 polymer ?
#
loop_
_entity_poly.entity_id
_entity_poly.type
_entity_poly.pdbx_seq_one_letter_code
_entity_poly.pdbx_strand_id
1 'polypeptide(L)'
;MTRYSSASATRTRAGIGAVLAVLAAVMAGCGGSDGTPPADQTADTRNPSVARQWNEALLDAIRKDLARPTVHARNLFHVSAAMYDAWAVYSDTAHPYLAGGEVHGFACPMAGLKLTGDRQLLREEAISFAAYRIIRHRFAASPGAAATTAEVDALMSTLGYDASNVSTDLSDGSAAAVGNRIAECYINYGLQDGSNEANGYANQHYLPVNPPIEPPKPGNPDIVDLDRWQPIKLANYVDQAGNVINSQPPALTPEWGAVLPFSLTDADKTTFNRDGFDYNVYHDPGAPPRAQGSDADLYKWAYTLVAVWSGHLDQDDGVMMDISPASNGNAAELPTTFDELPAYYDLVNGGDLHTGRTVNPATGAPYTPQIVPRGDYTRVLAEFWADGPTSETPPGHWFTILNTVTDHPLFHRRIGGTGPEIGPLEWDVKAYLTLGGAMHDVAITAWGIKGWYDTIRPVSAIRAMADRGQGSDPLGPSYHPDGIMLVPGHVEVVLAGDPLAGASDENVGKIKIYAWRGPTAIPDPLTTQAHAGWMLAENWWPYQRPTFVTPPFPGYISGHSTYSRAAAEVLTLLTGDEYFPGGMSQFEITKNQFLVFEEGPSVDMTLQWATYRDAAEQSALSRIWGGIHPPVDDIPGRRIGSVIGPQAYDFAKAFFD
;
A
#
# COMPACT_ATOMS: atom_id res chain seq x y z
N MET A 1 29.74 29.17 32.34
CA MET A 1 29.85 30.19 31.27
C MET A 1 30.81 29.64 30.22
N THR A 2 30.32 29.10 29.16
CA THR A 2 31.01 29.03 27.85
C THR A 2 29.95 28.67 26.82
N ARG A 3 29.70 29.56 25.92
CA ARG A 3 28.71 29.47 24.84
C ARG A 3 29.26 28.57 23.75
N TYR A 4 28.52 27.53 23.34
CA TYR A 4 28.72 26.87 22.05
C TYR A 4 27.76 27.46 21.02
N SER A 5 28.32 28.09 20.00
CA SER A 5 27.61 28.61 18.84
C SER A 5 27.24 27.45 17.93
N SER A 6 25.95 27.31 17.63
CA SER A 6 25.41 26.42 16.61
C SER A 6 25.70 27.02 15.22
N ALA A 7 26.54 26.37 14.44
CA ALA A 7 26.64 26.63 13.01
C ALA A 7 25.63 25.74 12.30
N SER A 8 24.51 26.33 11.85
CA SER A 8 23.53 25.73 10.97
C SER A 8 24.15 25.55 9.58
N ALA A 9 24.48 24.34 9.21
CA ALA A 9 24.79 23.97 7.83
C ALA A 9 23.52 23.51 7.13
N THR A 10 22.83 24.44 6.49
CA THR A 10 21.77 24.16 5.52
C THR A 10 22.41 23.48 4.29
N ARG A 11 22.43 22.15 4.23
CA ARG A 11 22.65 21.41 3.00
C ARG A 11 21.29 21.07 2.42
N THR A 12 21.02 21.66 1.29
CA THR A 12 19.85 21.50 0.42
C THR A 12 19.62 20.02 0.10
N ARG A 13 18.44 19.55 0.45
CA ARG A 13 17.90 18.24 0.04
C ARG A 13 17.57 18.30 -1.47
N ALA A 14 18.52 17.94 -2.31
CA ALA A 14 18.36 17.79 -3.74
C ALA A 14 18.63 16.34 -4.14
N GLY A 15 17.94 15.38 -3.55
CA GLY A 15 18.24 13.98 -3.82
C GLY A 15 17.04 13.05 -4.02
N ILE A 16 15.85 13.42 -3.56
CA ILE A 16 14.71 12.49 -3.54
C ILE A 16 13.63 12.86 -4.56
N GLY A 17 13.59 14.09 -5.03
CA GLY A 17 12.70 14.50 -6.13
C GLY A 17 13.11 13.95 -7.52
N ALA A 18 14.30 13.39 -7.66
CA ALA A 18 14.81 12.86 -8.93
C ALA A 18 14.43 11.38 -9.17
N VAL A 19 14.00 10.63 -8.16
CA VAL A 19 13.77 9.18 -8.28
C VAL A 19 12.47 8.86 -9.01
N LEU A 20 11.47 9.72 -8.94
CA LEU A 20 10.19 9.52 -9.66
C LEU A 20 10.17 10.15 -11.06
N ALA A 21 11.04 11.13 -11.34
CA ALA A 21 11.21 11.67 -12.68
C ALA A 21 12.05 10.78 -13.61
N VAL A 22 12.78 9.79 -13.06
CA VAL A 22 13.63 8.86 -13.83
C VAL A 22 12.81 7.70 -14.44
N LEU A 23 11.62 7.38 -13.95
CA LEU A 23 10.75 6.38 -14.56
C LEU A 23 10.33 6.72 -16.00
N ALA A 24 10.41 7.98 -16.40
CA ALA A 24 10.07 8.42 -17.76
C ALA A 24 11.27 8.51 -18.72
N ALA A 25 12.53 8.35 -18.25
CA ALA A 25 13.71 8.68 -19.06
C ALA A 25 14.64 7.51 -19.43
N VAL A 26 14.43 6.29 -18.92
CA VAL A 26 15.39 5.15 -19.08
C VAL A 26 14.96 4.11 -20.11
N MET A 27 13.96 4.39 -20.94
CA MET A 27 13.56 3.47 -22.02
C MET A 27 14.32 3.67 -23.35
N ALA A 28 15.47 4.30 -23.33
CA ALA A 28 16.30 4.50 -24.52
C ALA A 28 17.71 3.99 -24.28
N GLY A 29 17.93 2.69 -24.41
CA GLY A 29 19.30 2.20 -24.43
C GLY A 29 19.51 0.70 -24.38
N CYS A 30 19.12 -0.04 -25.41
CA CYS A 30 19.85 -1.22 -25.86
C CYS A 30 19.81 -1.27 -27.39
N GLY A 31 20.86 -0.80 -28.00
CA GLY A 31 21.03 -0.83 -29.44
C GLY A 31 21.52 -2.17 -29.94
N GLY A 32 21.03 -2.55 -31.12
CA GLY A 32 21.72 -3.48 -31.98
C GLY A 32 20.85 -4.45 -32.75
N SER A 33 20.18 -3.98 -33.79
CA SER A 33 20.17 -4.57 -35.14
C SER A 33 19.19 -3.79 -36.03
N ASP A 34 19.66 -3.45 -37.23
CA ASP A 34 18.94 -2.69 -38.24
C ASP A 34 17.61 -3.31 -38.62
N GLY A 35 16.54 -2.70 -38.19
CA GLY A 35 15.19 -2.90 -38.67
C GLY A 35 14.40 -1.66 -38.29
N THR A 36 14.28 -0.72 -39.23
CA THR A 36 13.44 0.49 -39.08
C THR A 36 12.01 0.07 -38.73
N PRO A 37 11.48 0.43 -37.56
CA PRO A 37 10.05 0.25 -37.28
C PRO A 37 9.25 1.17 -38.22
N PRO A 38 8.04 0.77 -38.66
CA PRO A 38 7.20 1.65 -39.44
C PRO A 38 6.91 2.93 -38.65
N ALA A 39 7.04 4.06 -39.34
CA ALA A 39 6.99 5.42 -38.80
C ALA A 39 5.56 5.88 -38.48
N ASP A 40 4.80 5.14 -37.66
CA ASP A 40 3.47 5.57 -37.20
C ASP A 40 2.99 4.98 -35.88
N GLN A 41 3.87 4.81 -34.90
CA GLN A 41 3.51 4.38 -33.54
C GLN A 41 4.33 5.10 -32.47
N THR A 42 4.45 6.42 -32.55
CA THR A 42 4.73 7.19 -31.36
C THR A 42 3.40 7.42 -30.65
N ALA A 43 3.04 6.56 -29.69
CA ALA A 43 2.01 6.90 -28.71
C ALA A 43 2.32 8.32 -28.21
N ASP A 44 1.31 9.19 -28.22
CA ASP A 44 1.47 10.60 -27.87
C ASP A 44 1.66 10.75 -26.34
N THR A 45 2.78 10.25 -25.82
CA THR A 45 3.21 10.43 -24.43
C THR A 45 3.57 11.89 -24.15
N ARG A 46 3.59 12.75 -25.20
CA ARG A 46 3.95 14.15 -25.08
C ARG A 46 2.79 15.05 -24.66
N ASN A 47 1.55 14.56 -24.74
CA ASN A 47 0.35 15.28 -24.30
C ASN A 47 -0.56 14.32 -23.52
N PRO A 48 -0.36 14.15 -22.21
CA PRO A 48 -1.25 13.35 -21.38
C PRO A 48 -2.67 13.92 -21.40
N SER A 49 -3.70 13.05 -21.36
CA SER A 49 -5.08 13.51 -21.27
C SER A 49 -5.31 14.45 -20.08
N VAL A 50 -6.34 15.24 -20.11
CA VAL A 50 -6.69 16.11 -18.98
C VAL A 50 -6.98 15.28 -17.71
N ALA A 51 -7.61 14.09 -17.86
CA ALA A 51 -7.85 13.19 -16.73
C ALA A 51 -6.54 12.67 -16.12
N ARG A 52 -5.53 12.36 -16.95
CA ARG A 52 -4.19 11.98 -16.48
C ARG A 52 -3.51 13.14 -15.72
N GLN A 53 -3.60 14.36 -16.23
CA GLN A 53 -3.01 15.51 -15.54
C GLN A 53 -3.64 15.75 -14.16
N TRP A 54 -4.96 15.61 -14.04
CA TRP A 54 -5.65 15.70 -12.75
C TRP A 54 -5.38 14.52 -11.83
N ASN A 55 -5.18 13.32 -12.37
CA ASN A 55 -4.74 12.17 -11.58
C ASN A 55 -3.34 12.39 -10.99
N GLU A 56 -2.38 12.90 -11.76
CA GLU A 56 -1.05 13.23 -11.24
C GLU A 56 -1.11 14.32 -10.15
N ALA A 57 -1.91 15.36 -10.33
CA ALA A 57 -2.13 16.38 -9.30
C ALA A 57 -2.75 15.80 -8.02
N LEU A 58 -3.66 14.83 -8.16
CA LEU A 58 -4.24 14.12 -7.01
C LEU A 58 -3.20 13.26 -6.29
N LEU A 59 -2.38 12.49 -7.04
CA LEU A 59 -1.29 11.68 -6.47
C LEU A 59 -0.27 12.57 -5.74
N ASP A 60 0.05 13.73 -6.30
CA ASP A 60 0.97 14.67 -5.67
C ASP A 60 0.37 15.33 -4.42
N ALA A 61 -0.95 15.57 -4.39
CA ALA A 61 -1.66 16.00 -3.20
C ALA A 61 -1.62 14.93 -2.09
N ILE A 62 -1.75 13.65 -2.44
CA ILE A 62 -1.61 12.52 -1.51
C ILE A 62 -0.20 12.45 -0.92
N ARG A 63 0.84 12.63 -1.73
CA ARG A 63 2.26 12.66 -1.28
C ARG A 63 2.53 13.73 -0.22
N LYS A 64 1.71 14.76 -0.18
CA LYS A 64 1.83 15.92 0.72
C LYS A 64 0.84 15.89 1.90
N ASP A 65 0.00 14.83 1.99
CA ASP A 65 -1.00 14.68 3.06
C ASP A 65 -0.47 13.84 4.23
N LEU A 66 -1.30 13.65 5.25
CA LEU A 66 -1.11 12.62 6.29
C LEU A 66 -1.24 11.23 5.65
N ALA A 67 -0.41 10.27 6.08
CA ALA A 67 -0.44 8.90 5.53
C ALA A 67 -1.68 8.13 6.01
N ARG A 68 -2.80 8.28 5.29
CA ARG A 68 -4.11 7.69 5.60
C ARG A 68 -4.64 6.86 4.43
N PRO A 69 -4.19 5.59 4.25
CA PRO A 69 -4.52 4.78 3.08
C PRO A 69 -6.02 4.68 2.76
N THR A 70 -6.87 4.58 3.77
CA THR A 70 -8.34 4.54 3.63
C THR A 70 -8.92 5.82 3.05
N VAL A 71 -8.50 6.96 3.60
CA VAL A 71 -8.92 8.30 3.13
C VAL A 71 -8.42 8.53 1.71
N HIS A 72 -7.18 8.13 1.41
CA HIS A 72 -6.60 8.27 0.07
C HIS A 72 -7.30 7.38 -0.96
N ALA A 73 -7.62 6.13 -0.63
CA ALA A 73 -8.41 5.25 -1.50
C ALA A 73 -9.77 5.86 -1.86
N ARG A 74 -10.46 6.41 -0.86
CA ARG A 74 -11.72 7.11 -1.06
C ARG A 74 -11.57 8.38 -1.91
N ASN A 75 -10.52 9.17 -1.70
CA ASN A 75 -10.25 10.37 -2.49
C ASN A 75 -9.91 10.01 -3.94
N LEU A 76 -9.10 8.98 -4.16
CA LEU A 76 -8.82 8.43 -5.49
C LEU A 76 -10.11 7.99 -6.20
N PHE A 77 -10.99 7.27 -5.51
CA PHE A 77 -12.28 6.86 -6.07
C PHE A 77 -13.17 8.05 -6.42
N HIS A 78 -13.42 8.96 -5.47
CA HIS A 78 -14.35 10.08 -5.69
C HIS A 78 -13.89 11.02 -6.80
N VAL A 79 -12.59 11.32 -6.91
CA VAL A 79 -12.06 12.15 -8.01
C VAL A 79 -12.15 11.40 -9.33
N SER A 80 -11.80 10.11 -9.36
CA SER A 80 -11.89 9.28 -10.56
C SER A 80 -13.33 9.14 -11.06
N ALA A 81 -14.27 8.88 -10.17
CA ALA A 81 -15.68 8.77 -10.49
C ALA A 81 -16.27 10.12 -10.97
N ALA A 82 -15.86 11.23 -10.36
CA ALA A 82 -16.28 12.56 -10.79
C ALA A 82 -15.72 12.91 -12.19
N MET A 83 -14.47 12.54 -12.48
CA MET A 83 -13.90 12.71 -13.83
C MET A 83 -14.61 11.83 -14.85
N TYR A 84 -14.94 10.58 -14.49
CA TYR A 84 -15.72 9.69 -15.33
C TYR A 84 -17.11 10.26 -15.59
N ASP A 85 -17.84 10.70 -14.58
CA ASP A 85 -19.15 11.31 -14.70
C ASP A 85 -19.11 12.56 -15.61
N ALA A 86 -18.12 13.43 -15.41
CA ALA A 86 -17.92 14.62 -16.25
C ALA A 86 -17.63 14.28 -17.73
N TRP A 87 -17.06 13.11 -18.00
CA TRP A 87 -16.88 12.59 -19.36
C TRP A 87 -18.17 11.93 -19.87
N ALA A 88 -18.83 11.10 -19.04
CA ALA A 88 -19.95 10.27 -19.44
C ALA A 88 -21.23 11.06 -19.73
N VAL A 89 -21.49 12.19 -19.03
CA VAL A 89 -22.65 13.07 -19.30
C VAL A 89 -22.67 13.62 -20.73
N TYR A 90 -21.55 13.59 -21.45
CA TYR A 90 -21.44 13.94 -22.87
C TYR A 90 -21.36 12.73 -23.81
N SER A 91 -21.62 11.52 -23.29
CA SER A 91 -21.63 10.28 -24.08
C SER A 91 -23.05 9.98 -24.60
N ASP A 92 -23.13 9.26 -25.71
CA ASP A 92 -24.40 8.74 -26.23
C ASP A 92 -24.65 7.30 -25.73
N THR A 93 -23.62 6.62 -25.21
CA THR A 93 -23.67 5.20 -24.83
C THR A 93 -23.29 5.01 -23.36
N ALA A 94 -22.20 5.60 -22.89
CA ALA A 94 -21.77 5.47 -21.51
C ALA A 94 -22.70 6.18 -20.53
N HIS A 95 -22.87 5.59 -19.36
CA HIS A 95 -23.73 6.09 -18.29
C HIS A 95 -22.89 6.64 -17.13
N PRO A 96 -23.19 7.85 -16.60
CA PRO A 96 -22.56 8.35 -15.38
C PRO A 96 -22.84 7.42 -14.17
N TYR A 97 -21.89 7.38 -13.22
CA TYR A 97 -22.04 6.62 -11.97
C TYR A 97 -23.03 7.30 -11.00
N LEU A 98 -22.84 8.60 -10.75
CA LEU A 98 -23.67 9.38 -9.82
C LEU A 98 -24.43 10.51 -10.50
N ALA A 99 -23.83 11.19 -11.47
CA ALA A 99 -24.41 12.39 -12.10
C ALA A 99 -25.69 12.05 -12.89
N GLY A 100 -26.81 12.68 -12.53
CA GLY A 100 -28.13 12.42 -13.12
C GLY A 100 -28.86 11.22 -12.54
N GLY A 101 -28.27 10.50 -11.59
CA GLY A 101 -28.81 9.32 -10.94
C GLY A 101 -28.89 9.42 -9.40
N GLU A 102 -28.97 8.25 -8.79
CA GLU A 102 -28.96 8.07 -7.35
C GLU A 102 -28.06 6.89 -6.98
N VAL A 103 -27.17 7.07 -6.00
CA VAL A 103 -26.27 6.04 -5.47
C VAL A 103 -26.42 6.02 -3.94
N HIS A 104 -26.67 4.86 -3.36
CA HIS A 104 -26.87 4.67 -1.91
C HIS A 104 -27.85 5.67 -1.28
N GLY A 105 -28.94 6.00 -1.99
CA GLY A 105 -29.95 6.95 -1.53
C GLY A 105 -29.58 8.43 -1.68
N PHE A 106 -28.38 8.74 -2.23
CA PHE A 106 -27.97 10.10 -2.55
C PHE A 106 -28.21 10.41 -4.03
N ALA A 107 -29.01 11.44 -4.32
CA ALA A 107 -29.33 11.87 -5.68
C ALA A 107 -28.47 13.05 -6.13
N CYS A 108 -27.98 13.01 -7.36
CA CYS A 108 -27.26 14.09 -8.02
C CYS A 108 -28.01 14.58 -9.27
N PRO A 109 -29.04 15.41 -9.14
CA PRO A 109 -29.85 15.82 -10.29
C PRO A 109 -29.07 16.73 -11.24
N MET A 110 -29.14 16.42 -12.55
CA MET A 110 -28.54 17.18 -13.66
C MET A 110 -29.64 17.88 -14.50
N ALA A 111 -30.69 18.38 -13.86
CA ALA A 111 -31.81 19.03 -14.53
C ALA A 111 -31.37 20.30 -15.27
N GLY A 112 -31.84 20.45 -16.48
CA GLY A 112 -31.52 21.62 -17.33
C GLY A 112 -30.24 21.48 -18.14
N LEU A 113 -29.54 20.37 -18.07
CA LEU A 113 -28.31 20.11 -18.84
C LEU A 113 -28.57 20.28 -20.35
N LYS A 114 -27.73 21.11 -20.97
CA LYS A 114 -27.70 21.31 -22.41
C LYS A 114 -26.37 20.82 -22.98
N LEU A 115 -26.45 19.96 -24.00
CA LEU A 115 -25.28 19.38 -24.65
C LEU A 115 -25.06 20.08 -26.02
N THR A 116 -24.44 21.25 -26.02
CA THR A 116 -24.17 22.02 -27.24
C THR A 116 -22.70 22.42 -27.32
N GLY A 117 -22.03 22.09 -28.41
CA GLY A 117 -20.61 22.40 -28.60
C GLY A 117 -19.75 21.18 -28.97
N ASP A 118 -18.44 21.40 -29.00
CA ASP A 118 -17.47 20.32 -29.21
C ASP A 118 -17.38 19.46 -27.92
N ARG A 119 -17.77 18.20 -28.07
CA ARG A 119 -17.86 17.28 -26.94
C ARG A 119 -16.51 17.02 -26.24
N GLN A 120 -15.42 17.03 -27.02
CA GLN A 120 -14.09 16.81 -26.45
C GLN A 120 -13.70 17.98 -25.53
N LEU A 121 -13.88 19.22 -26.01
CA LEU A 121 -13.60 20.41 -25.22
C LEU A 121 -14.51 20.52 -24.00
N LEU A 122 -15.79 20.18 -24.12
CA LEU A 122 -16.73 20.19 -23.00
C LEU A 122 -16.36 19.17 -21.93
N ARG A 123 -15.93 17.96 -22.33
CA ARG A 123 -15.42 16.92 -21.41
C ARG A 123 -14.20 17.38 -20.65
N GLU A 124 -13.21 17.94 -21.35
CA GLU A 124 -11.95 18.40 -20.77
C GLU A 124 -12.16 19.51 -19.73
N GLU A 125 -13.04 20.47 -20.05
CA GLU A 125 -13.40 21.54 -19.13
C GLU A 125 -14.19 21.01 -17.92
N ALA A 126 -15.23 20.19 -18.12
CA ALA A 126 -16.04 19.63 -17.03
C ALA A 126 -15.21 18.75 -16.09
N ILE A 127 -14.33 17.89 -16.63
CA ILE A 127 -13.37 17.09 -15.84
C ILE A 127 -12.50 17.99 -14.97
N SER A 128 -11.96 19.07 -15.56
CA SER A 128 -11.06 19.98 -14.86
C SER A 128 -11.74 20.66 -13.68
N PHE A 129 -12.95 21.17 -13.86
CA PHE A 129 -13.70 21.80 -12.77
C PHE A 129 -14.10 20.79 -11.69
N ALA A 130 -14.51 19.56 -12.08
CA ALA A 130 -14.88 18.51 -11.14
C ALA A 130 -13.68 18.10 -10.25
N ALA A 131 -12.55 17.74 -10.86
CA ALA A 131 -11.34 17.34 -10.15
C ALA A 131 -10.78 18.48 -9.28
N TYR A 132 -10.66 19.68 -9.83
CA TYR A 132 -10.16 20.85 -9.13
C TYR A 132 -10.92 21.11 -7.83
N ARG A 133 -12.26 21.13 -7.86
CA ARG A 133 -13.08 21.42 -6.68
C ARG A 133 -12.95 20.35 -5.60
N ILE A 134 -12.97 19.08 -6.01
CA ILE A 134 -12.87 17.96 -5.05
C ILE A 134 -11.48 17.94 -4.41
N ILE A 135 -10.40 18.06 -5.18
CA ILE A 135 -9.02 18.06 -4.65
C ILE A 135 -8.85 19.22 -3.67
N ARG A 136 -9.26 20.42 -4.02
CA ARG A 136 -9.17 21.58 -3.10
C ARG A 136 -9.97 21.38 -1.81
N HIS A 137 -11.16 20.78 -1.90
CA HIS A 137 -11.98 20.47 -0.72
C HIS A 137 -11.30 19.44 0.18
N ARG A 138 -10.90 18.31 -0.40
CA ARG A 138 -10.37 17.15 0.35
C ARG A 138 -9.02 17.41 1.02
N PHE A 139 -8.17 18.20 0.39
CA PHE A 139 -6.84 18.49 0.89
C PHE A 139 -6.73 19.86 1.57
N ALA A 140 -7.84 20.55 1.85
CA ALA A 140 -7.85 21.86 2.49
C ALA A 140 -7.21 21.88 3.90
N ALA A 141 -7.30 20.76 4.64
CA ALA A 141 -6.71 20.58 5.97
C ALA A 141 -5.41 19.75 5.96
N SER A 142 -4.90 19.40 4.78
CA SER A 142 -3.64 18.65 4.61
C SER A 142 -2.44 19.49 5.09
N PRO A 143 -1.39 18.86 5.64
CA PRO A 143 -0.11 19.55 5.87
C PRO A 143 0.43 20.24 4.61
N GLY A 144 0.19 19.66 3.43
CA GLY A 144 0.58 20.20 2.12
C GLY A 144 -0.43 21.12 1.46
N ALA A 145 -1.53 21.52 2.11
CA ALA A 145 -2.65 22.24 1.51
C ALA A 145 -2.27 23.46 0.65
N ALA A 146 -1.30 24.25 1.10
CA ALA A 146 -0.85 25.43 0.36
C ALA A 146 -0.15 25.05 -0.95
N ALA A 147 0.70 24.02 -0.95
CA ALA A 147 1.40 23.54 -2.13
C ALA A 147 0.43 22.90 -3.11
N THR A 148 -0.47 22.03 -2.63
CA THR A 148 -1.53 21.42 -3.43
C THR A 148 -2.43 22.49 -4.07
N THR A 149 -2.87 23.50 -3.31
CA THR A 149 -3.67 24.61 -3.84
C THR A 149 -2.95 25.34 -4.97
N ALA A 150 -1.67 25.70 -4.76
CA ALA A 150 -0.88 26.40 -5.77
C ALA A 150 -0.72 25.57 -7.05
N GLU A 151 -0.53 24.26 -6.93
CA GLU A 151 -0.38 23.34 -8.05
C GLU A 151 -1.65 23.20 -8.87
N VAL A 152 -2.80 22.95 -8.23
CA VAL A 152 -4.08 22.80 -8.95
C VAL A 152 -4.56 24.14 -9.54
N ASP A 153 -4.28 25.27 -8.90
CA ASP A 153 -4.54 26.61 -9.44
C ASP A 153 -3.68 26.87 -10.70
N ALA A 154 -2.41 26.47 -10.68
CA ALA A 154 -1.51 26.56 -11.83
C ALA A 154 -1.97 25.64 -12.97
N LEU A 155 -2.47 24.44 -12.68
CA LEU A 155 -2.99 23.52 -13.70
C LEU A 155 -4.25 24.10 -14.36
N MET A 156 -5.21 24.65 -13.59
CA MET A 156 -6.38 25.36 -14.18
C MET A 156 -5.94 26.48 -15.10
N SER A 157 -4.98 27.31 -14.68
CA SER A 157 -4.44 28.39 -15.50
C SER A 157 -3.76 27.89 -16.77
N THR A 158 -2.98 26.81 -16.68
CA THR A 158 -2.29 26.19 -17.82
C THR A 158 -3.29 25.65 -18.85
N LEU A 159 -4.40 25.07 -18.38
CA LEU A 159 -5.49 24.58 -19.21
C LEU A 159 -6.39 25.71 -19.77
N GLY A 160 -6.19 26.94 -19.32
CA GLY A 160 -6.92 28.13 -19.78
C GLY A 160 -8.29 28.31 -19.13
N TYR A 161 -8.55 27.70 -17.98
CA TYR A 161 -9.82 27.78 -17.27
C TYR A 161 -9.81 28.80 -16.12
N ASP A 162 -10.91 29.55 -15.98
CA ASP A 162 -11.09 30.51 -14.89
C ASP A 162 -11.62 29.80 -13.64
N ALA A 163 -10.73 29.49 -12.72
CA ALA A 163 -11.04 28.85 -11.45
C ALA A 163 -12.02 29.65 -10.55
N SER A 164 -12.25 30.94 -10.82
CA SER A 164 -13.24 31.77 -10.11
C SER A 164 -14.69 31.48 -10.51
N ASN A 165 -14.91 30.79 -11.64
CA ASN A 165 -16.24 30.37 -12.08
C ASN A 165 -16.78 29.24 -11.18
N VAL A 166 -17.68 29.58 -10.25
CA VAL A 166 -18.30 28.65 -9.29
C VAL A 166 -19.74 28.29 -9.64
N SER A 167 -20.26 28.73 -10.80
CA SER A 167 -21.63 28.45 -11.21
C SER A 167 -21.90 26.95 -11.28
N THR A 168 -23.07 26.55 -10.80
CA THR A 168 -23.64 25.17 -10.96
C THR A 168 -24.92 25.22 -11.80
N ASP A 169 -25.23 26.34 -12.46
CA ASP A 169 -26.39 26.49 -13.33
C ASP A 169 -26.12 25.81 -14.69
N LEU A 170 -26.86 24.75 -14.97
CA LEU A 170 -26.72 23.94 -16.18
C LEU A 170 -27.50 24.52 -17.39
N SER A 171 -28.29 25.57 -17.19
CA SER A 171 -29.22 26.09 -18.19
C SER A 171 -28.55 26.81 -19.35
N ASP A 172 -27.32 27.29 -19.18
CA ASP A 172 -26.51 27.97 -20.19
C ASP A 172 -25.64 27.05 -21.03
N GLY A 173 -25.53 25.75 -20.63
CA GLY A 173 -24.72 24.75 -21.32
C GLY A 173 -23.22 24.84 -20.99
N SER A 174 -22.84 25.57 -19.94
CA SER A 174 -21.44 25.71 -19.47
C SER A 174 -20.86 24.40 -18.96
N ALA A 175 -19.74 23.95 -19.54
CA ALA A 175 -19.03 22.77 -19.06
C ALA A 175 -18.42 22.99 -17.67
N ALA A 176 -17.97 24.20 -17.36
CA ALA A 176 -17.56 24.57 -16.03
C ALA A 176 -18.68 24.36 -14.99
N ALA A 177 -19.92 24.77 -15.31
CA ALA A 177 -21.06 24.54 -14.43
C ALA A 177 -21.38 23.05 -14.23
N VAL A 178 -21.22 22.24 -15.28
CA VAL A 178 -21.35 20.76 -15.19
C VAL A 178 -20.31 20.20 -14.23
N GLY A 179 -19.04 20.55 -14.40
CA GLY A 179 -17.95 20.11 -13.50
C GLY A 179 -18.14 20.55 -12.06
N ASN A 180 -18.51 21.82 -11.83
CA ASN A 180 -18.82 22.36 -10.50
C ASN A 180 -20.00 21.61 -9.84
N ARG A 181 -21.06 21.31 -10.62
CA ARG A 181 -22.24 20.58 -10.11
C ARG A 181 -21.90 19.14 -9.72
N ILE A 182 -21.11 18.45 -10.54
CA ILE A 182 -20.62 17.09 -10.24
C ILE A 182 -19.77 17.13 -8.97
N ALA A 183 -18.83 18.07 -8.87
CA ALA A 183 -18.02 18.22 -7.64
C ALA A 183 -18.87 18.47 -6.39
N GLU A 184 -19.87 19.34 -6.47
CA GLU A 184 -20.82 19.60 -5.37
C GLU A 184 -21.52 18.29 -4.95
N CYS A 185 -21.95 17.46 -5.90
CA CYS A 185 -22.56 16.16 -5.60
C CYS A 185 -21.60 15.25 -4.87
N TYR A 186 -20.36 15.06 -5.36
CA TYR A 186 -19.37 14.17 -4.71
C TYR A 186 -18.92 14.68 -3.35
N ILE A 187 -18.81 15.98 -3.14
CA ILE A 187 -18.53 16.56 -1.82
C ILE A 187 -19.68 16.27 -0.86
N ASN A 188 -20.93 16.52 -1.27
CA ASN A 188 -22.10 16.30 -0.42
C ASN A 188 -22.38 14.81 -0.18
N TYR A 189 -22.15 13.95 -1.16
CA TYR A 189 -22.18 12.49 -1.00
C TYR A 189 -21.18 12.04 0.06
N GLY A 190 -19.94 12.53 -0.05
CA GLY A 190 -18.88 12.19 0.90
C GLY A 190 -19.12 12.65 2.33
N LEU A 191 -19.86 13.72 2.55
CA LEU A 191 -20.21 14.16 3.92
C LEU A 191 -21.20 13.22 4.62
N GLN A 192 -21.80 12.26 3.90
CA GLN A 192 -22.78 11.31 4.44
C GLN A 192 -22.51 9.85 4.05
N ASP A 193 -21.33 9.54 3.52
CA ASP A 193 -20.92 8.20 3.09
C ASP A 193 -20.43 7.27 4.21
N GLY A 194 -20.51 7.70 5.47
CA GLY A 194 -20.06 6.92 6.63
C GLY A 194 -18.61 7.12 7.02
N SER A 195 -17.82 7.88 6.25
CA SER A 195 -16.39 8.12 6.54
C SER A 195 -16.11 9.06 7.72
N ASN A 196 -17.12 9.78 8.20
CA ASN A 196 -17.02 10.84 9.21
C ASN A 196 -16.08 11.99 8.76
N GLU A 197 -16.11 12.36 7.48
CA GLU A 197 -15.28 13.44 6.91
C GLU A 197 -15.48 14.77 7.62
N ALA A 198 -16.74 15.12 7.94
CA ALA A 198 -17.06 16.38 8.63
C ALA A 198 -16.32 16.57 9.98
N ASN A 199 -15.90 15.47 10.61
CA ASN A 199 -15.13 15.46 11.86
C ASN A 199 -13.68 14.98 11.65
N GLY A 200 -13.12 15.18 10.45
CA GLY A 200 -11.73 14.82 10.14
C GLY A 200 -11.43 13.32 10.22
N TYR A 201 -12.43 12.46 9.96
CA TYR A 201 -12.32 11.00 10.02
C TYR A 201 -12.02 10.44 11.42
N ALA A 202 -12.42 11.17 12.48
CA ALA A 202 -12.21 10.76 13.87
C ALA A 202 -13.01 9.49 14.21
N ASN A 203 -12.38 8.61 15.00
CA ASN A 203 -13.05 7.43 15.55
C ASN A 203 -14.14 7.86 16.54
N GLN A 204 -15.25 7.15 16.55
CA GLN A 204 -16.40 7.43 17.41
C GLN A 204 -16.67 6.35 18.46
N HIS A 205 -16.31 5.11 18.17
CA HIS A 205 -16.71 3.94 18.96
C HIS A 205 -15.51 3.05 19.36
N TYR A 206 -14.47 2.99 18.52
CA TYR A 206 -13.34 2.09 18.76
C TYR A 206 -12.45 2.58 19.89
N LEU A 207 -12.17 1.68 20.84
CA LEU A 207 -11.19 1.87 21.91
C LEU A 207 -10.25 0.64 21.97
N PRO A 208 -8.91 0.85 22.06
CA PRO A 208 -7.97 -0.27 22.19
C PRO A 208 -8.10 -0.93 23.57
N VAL A 209 -7.97 -2.26 23.60
CA VAL A 209 -7.98 -3.06 24.85
C VAL A 209 -6.64 -2.98 25.57
N ASN A 210 -5.53 -3.05 24.83
CA ASN A 210 -4.20 -3.04 25.39
C ASN A 210 -3.70 -1.64 25.72
N PRO A 211 -2.97 -1.44 26.83
CA PRO A 211 -2.23 -0.21 27.07
C PRO A 211 -1.12 -0.05 26.02
N PRO A 212 -0.64 1.18 25.74
CA PRO A 212 0.37 1.41 24.73
C PRO A 212 1.70 0.72 25.05
N ILE A 213 2.33 0.09 24.03
CA ILE A 213 3.73 -0.31 24.12
C ILE A 213 4.64 0.90 23.87
N GLU A 214 5.74 0.97 24.61
CA GLU A 214 6.84 1.93 24.42
C GLU A 214 8.07 1.19 23.83
N PRO A 215 8.21 1.02 22.53
CA PRO A 215 9.24 0.17 21.90
C PRO A 215 10.70 0.48 22.29
N PRO A 216 11.07 1.72 22.67
CA PRO A 216 12.41 1.98 23.23
C PRO A 216 12.71 1.27 24.56
N LYS A 217 11.69 0.80 25.28
CA LYS A 217 11.85 -0.02 26.48
C LYS A 217 11.89 -1.50 26.09
N PRO A 218 12.64 -2.35 26.84
CA PRO A 218 12.66 -3.79 26.61
C PRO A 218 11.32 -4.44 26.98
N GLY A 219 10.96 -5.51 26.27
CA GLY A 219 9.79 -6.32 26.54
C GLY A 219 8.44 -5.68 26.22
N ASN A 220 7.40 -6.35 26.69
CA ASN A 220 6.02 -5.92 26.64
C ASN A 220 5.23 -6.47 27.85
N PRO A 221 5.66 -6.13 29.08
CA PRO A 221 5.09 -6.74 30.30
C PRO A 221 3.65 -6.30 30.60
N ASP A 222 3.22 -5.15 30.07
CA ASP A 222 1.93 -4.53 30.39
C ASP A 222 0.80 -5.00 29.47
N ILE A 223 1.08 -5.88 28.49
CA ILE A 223 0.06 -6.38 27.58
C ILE A 223 -0.99 -7.22 28.32
N VAL A 224 -2.26 -6.93 28.05
CA VAL A 224 -3.41 -7.58 28.70
C VAL A 224 -3.97 -8.71 27.83
N ASP A 225 -4.02 -8.52 26.52
CA ASP A 225 -4.61 -9.45 25.55
C ASP A 225 -3.67 -9.64 24.35
N LEU A 226 -3.16 -10.87 24.18
CA LEU A 226 -2.23 -11.23 23.09
C LEU A 226 -2.88 -11.30 21.72
N ASP A 227 -4.19 -11.36 21.64
CA ASP A 227 -4.91 -11.42 20.38
C ASP A 227 -5.24 -10.02 19.84
N ARG A 228 -5.25 -8.99 20.71
CA ARG A 228 -5.77 -7.66 20.42
C ARG A 228 -4.66 -6.65 20.13
N TRP A 229 -4.99 -5.70 19.25
CA TRP A 229 -4.07 -4.62 18.88
C TRP A 229 -3.65 -3.77 20.06
N GLN A 230 -2.40 -3.32 19.99
CA GLN A 230 -1.78 -2.50 21.01
C GLN A 230 -1.30 -1.17 20.39
N PRO A 231 -1.71 -0.01 20.95
CA PRO A 231 -1.19 1.29 20.51
C PRO A 231 0.32 1.40 20.71
N ILE A 232 0.96 2.20 19.86
CA ILE A 232 2.38 2.55 19.96
C ILE A 232 2.52 3.92 20.61
N LYS A 233 3.46 4.04 21.57
CA LYS A 233 3.83 5.32 22.15
C LYS A 233 5.32 5.59 21.94
N LEU A 234 5.62 6.66 21.25
CA LEU A 234 6.98 7.14 20.95
C LEU A 234 7.15 8.57 21.44
N ALA A 235 8.39 8.99 21.72
CA ALA A 235 8.67 10.39 22.04
C ALA A 235 8.29 11.31 20.89
N ASN A 236 8.60 10.88 19.66
CA ASN A 236 8.19 11.54 18.41
C ASN A 236 7.67 10.47 17.47
N TYR A 237 6.39 10.50 17.17
CA TYR A 237 5.82 9.66 16.13
C TYR A 237 5.79 10.45 14.80
N VAL A 238 6.38 9.89 13.76
CA VAL A 238 6.40 10.45 12.42
C VAL A 238 5.69 9.47 11.51
N ASP A 239 4.64 9.90 10.83
CA ASP A 239 3.91 9.03 9.91
C ASP A 239 4.74 8.65 8.67
N GLN A 240 4.21 7.79 7.81
CA GLN A 240 4.90 7.34 6.61
C GLN A 240 5.19 8.49 5.63
N ALA A 241 4.33 9.49 5.56
CA ALA A 241 4.52 10.69 4.74
C ALA A 241 5.53 11.70 5.33
N GLY A 242 6.07 11.45 6.53
CA GLY A 242 7.07 12.30 7.17
C GLY A 242 6.49 13.38 8.07
N ASN A 243 5.20 13.35 8.37
CA ASN A 243 4.54 14.31 9.24
C ASN A 243 4.72 13.91 10.71
N VAL A 244 5.10 14.87 11.55
CA VAL A 244 5.12 14.69 13.01
C VAL A 244 3.69 14.74 13.52
N ILE A 245 3.25 13.67 14.15
CA ILE A 245 1.91 13.57 14.76
C ILE A 245 2.01 13.32 16.27
N ASN A 246 0.88 13.01 16.92
CA ASN A 246 0.88 12.72 18.35
C ASN A 246 1.83 11.58 18.72
N SER A 247 2.49 11.67 19.86
CA SER A 247 3.37 10.61 20.40
C SER A 247 2.70 9.25 20.53
N GLN A 248 1.38 9.24 20.67
CA GLN A 248 0.52 8.05 20.65
C GLN A 248 -0.60 8.30 19.64
N PRO A 249 -0.42 7.94 18.35
CA PRO A 249 -1.46 8.12 17.36
C PRO A 249 -2.68 7.25 17.69
N PRO A 250 -3.91 7.75 17.48
CA PRO A 250 -5.10 6.93 17.59
C PRO A 250 -5.08 5.82 16.51
N ALA A 251 -5.88 4.76 16.72
CA ALA A 251 -6.11 3.78 15.68
C ALA A 251 -6.64 4.46 14.41
N LEU A 252 -5.99 4.20 13.27
CA LEU A 252 -6.36 4.83 12.02
C LEU A 252 -7.61 4.15 11.45
N THR A 253 -8.73 4.87 11.43
CA THR A 253 -10.01 4.53 10.77
C THR A 253 -10.53 3.10 11.02
N PRO A 254 -10.58 2.59 12.26
CA PRO A 254 -11.03 1.22 12.57
C PRO A 254 -12.54 0.98 12.31
N GLU A 255 -13.29 2.04 12.02
CA GLU A 255 -14.73 2.03 11.74
C GLU A 255 -15.03 2.13 10.23
N TRP A 256 -14.01 1.99 9.37
CA TRP A 256 -14.14 2.23 7.92
C TRP A 256 -15.02 1.22 7.18
N GLY A 257 -15.35 0.08 7.78
CA GLY A 257 -16.36 -0.85 7.27
C GLY A 257 -17.77 -0.26 7.15
N ALA A 258 -18.03 0.89 7.79
CA ALA A 258 -19.30 1.61 7.68
C ALA A 258 -19.39 2.53 6.44
N VAL A 259 -18.29 2.72 5.70
CA VAL A 259 -18.26 3.57 4.50
C VAL A 259 -19.03 2.91 3.36
N LEU A 260 -19.77 3.71 2.59
CA LEU A 260 -20.56 3.23 1.45
C LEU A 260 -19.65 2.75 0.31
N PRO A 261 -19.80 1.51 -0.17
CA PRO A 261 -18.89 0.90 -1.13
C PRO A 261 -19.19 1.30 -2.58
N PHE A 262 -18.27 0.94 -3.50
CA PHE A 262 -18.47 1.05 -4.94
C PHE A 262 -19.22 -0.15 -5.51
N SER A 263 -18.68 -1.36 -5.37
CA SER A 263 -19.23 -2.58 -5.98
C SER A 263 -19.67 -3.65 -4.95
N LEU A 264 -19.23 -3.52 -3.68
CA LEU A 264 -19.61 -4.47 -2.64
C LEU A 264 -21.11 -4.39 -2.33
N THR A 265 -21.71 -5.53 -2.02
CA THR A 265 -23.15 -5.69 -1.78
C THR A 265 -23.44 -6.20 -0.37
N ASP A 266 -24.72 -6.17 0.02
CA ASP A 266 -25.14 -6.78 1.28
C ASP A 266 -24.92 -8.31 1.31
N ALA A 267 -24.79 -8.97 0.15
CA ALA A 267 -24.48 -10.40 0.09
C ALA A 267 -23.03 -10.72 0.48
N ASP A 268 -22.14 -9.74 0.35
CA ASP A 268 -20.72 -9.85 0.68
C ASP A 268 -20.43 -9.52 2.16
N LYS A 269 -21.45 -9.03 2.88
CA LYS A 269 -21.32 -8.39 4.19
C LYS A 269 -21.81 -9.27 5.34
N THR A 270 -20.98 -9.40 6.37
CA THR A 270 -21.38 -9.85 7.71
C THR A 270 -21.33 -8.67 8.67
N THR A 271 -22.36 -8.48 9.46
CA THR A 271 -22.40 -7.42 10.49
C THR A 271 -22.22 -8.02 11.87
N PHE A 272 -21.24 -7.53 12.60
CA PHE A 272 -20.95 -7.91 13.98
C PHE A 272 -21.18 -6.71 14.90
N ASN A 273 -21.60 -6.96 16.14
CA ASN A 273 -21.79 -5.91 17.13
C ASN A 273 -20.79 -6.03 18.27
N ARG A 274 -20.11 -4.92 18.59
CA ARG A 274 -19.27 -4.78 19.77
C ARG A 274 -19.56 -3.45 20.45
N ASP A 275 -19.92 -3.49 21.73
CA ASP A 275 -20.21 -2.34 22.58
C ASP A 275 -21.30 -1.39 21.99
N GLY A 276 -22.28 -1.97 21.29
CA GLY A 276 -23.42 -1.23 20.70
C GLY A 276 -23.12 -0.57 19.35
N PHE A 277 -21.93 -0.80 18.77
CA PHE A 277 -21.58 -0.38 17.41
C PHE A 277 -21.50 -1.57 16.46
N ASP A 278 -22.07 -1.41 15.26
CA ASP A 278 -22.10 -2.43 14.22
C ASP A 278 -20.86 -2.31 13.30
N TYR A 279 -20.02 -3.34 13.35
CA TYR A 279 -18.87 -3.48 12.44
C TYR A 279 -19.31 -4.26 11.21
N ASN A 280 -19.29 -3.62 10.04
CA ASN A 280 -19.51 -4.27 8.75
C ASN A 280 -18.19 -4.88 8.25
N VAL A 281 -18.23 -6.17 7.97
CA VAL A 281 -17.09 -6.96 7.49
C VAL A 281 -17.51 -7.59 6.15
N TYR A 282 -16.92 -7.08 5.06
CA TYR A 282 -17.15 -7.62 3.73
C TYR A 282 -16.15 -8.75 3.47
N HIS A 283 -16.58 -9.79 2.74
CA HIS A 283 -15.78 -10.98 2.41
C HIS A 283 -15.05 -11.55 3.64
N ASP A 284 -15.76 -11.72 4.74
CA ASP A 284 -15.19 -12.16 6.01
C ASP A 284 -14.37 -13.45 5.86
N PRO A 285 -13.04 -13.39 6.10
CA PRO A 285 -12.16 -14.57 5.97
C PRO A 285 -12.22 -15.50 7.20
N GLY A 286 -12.99 -15.14 8.21
CA GLY A 286 -13.01 -15.80 9.52
C GLY A 286 -11.95 -15.26 10.48
N ALA A 287 -12.03 -15.71 11.73
CA ALA A 287 -11.12 -15.27 12.79
C ALA A 287 -9.69 -15.77 12.55
N PRO A 288 -8.66 -14.93 12.76
CA PRO A 288 -7.27 -15.37 12.73
C PRO A 288 -6.94 -16.30 13.89
N PRO A 289 -5.84 -17.08 13.81
CA PRO A 289 -5.33 -17.88 14.91
C PRO A 289 -5.11 -17.06 16.18
N ARG A 290 -5.39 -17.67 17.34
CA ARG A 290 -5.28 -17.03 18.65
C ARG A 290 -4.10 -17.56 19.44
N ALA A 291 -3.61 -16.74 20.37
CA ALA A 291 -2.52 -17.11 21.26
C ALA A 291 -2.84 -18.33 22.15
N GLN A 292 -4.15 -18.56 22.41
CA GLN A 292 -4.64 -19.68 23.21
C GLN A 292 -5.72 -20.45 22.46
N GLY A 293 -5.83 -21.76 22.75
CA GLY A 293 -6.82 -22.66 22.13
C GLY A 293 -6.20 -23.60 21.10
N SER A 294 -7.00 -24.08 20.15
CA SER A 294 -6.57 -25.06 19.13
C SER A 294 -5.50 -24.53 18.20
N ASP A 295 -5.49 -23.22 17.96
CA ASP A 295 -4.66 -22.56 16.94
C ASP A 295 -3.41 -21.90 17.52
N ALA A 296 -3.12 -22.13 18.84
CA ALA A 296 -2.02 -21.49 19.54
C ALA A 296 -0.64 -21.80 18.93
N ASP A 297 -0.44 -22.99 18.39
CA ASP A 297 0.82 -23.35 17.73
C ASP A 297 1.00 -22.64 16.41
N LEU A 298 -0.07 -22.44 15.66
CA LEU A 298 -0.05 -21.67 14.41
C LEU A 298 0.16 -20.17 14.68
N TYR A 299 -0.44 -19.63 15.74
CA TYR A 299 -0.17 -18.28 16.21
C TYR A 299 1.33 -18.09 16.50
N LYS A 300 1.91 -18.96 17.34
CA LYS A 300 3.33 -18.92 17.68
C LYS A 300 4.22 -19.04 16.45
N TRP A 301 3.91 -19.98 15.55
CA TRP A 301 4.64 -20.16 14.29
C TRP A 301 4.61 -18.89 13.44
N ALA A 302 3.46 -18.27 13.27
CA ALA A 302 3.29 -17.13 12.39
C ALA A 302 4.12 -15.91 12.82
N TYR A 303 4.15 -15.60 14.12
CA TYR A 303 4.96 -14.49 14.62
C TYR A 303 6.45 -14.87 14.76
N THR A 304 6.77 -16.14 15.05
CA THR A 304 8.16 -16.61 15.04
C THR A 304 8.78 -16.54 13.65
N LEU A 305 8.02 -16.84 12.59
CA LEU A 305 8.48 -16.68 11.22
C LEU A 305 8.94 -15.24 10.94
N VAL A 306 8.18 -14.24 11.38
CA VAL A 306 8.57 -12.82 11.23
C VAL A 306 9.88 -12.53 11.97
N ALA A 307 10.05 -13.09 13.18
CA ALA A 307 11.28 -12.93 13.94
C ALA A 307 12.49 -13.58 13.26
N VAL A 308 12.32 -14.78 12.69
CA VAL A 308 13.35 -15.50 11.92
C VAL A 308 13.72 -14.73 10.64
N TRP A 309 12.73 -14.26 9.89
CA TRP A 309 12.98 -13.52 8.64
C TRP A 309 13.68 -12.17 8.88
N SER A 310 13.60 -11.61 10.06
CA SER A 310 14.40 -10.44 10.43
C SER A 310 15.92 -10.70 10.38
N GLY A 311 16.36 -11.96 10.51
CA GLY A 311 17.74 -12.37 10.29
C GLY A 311 18.19 -12.34 8.83
N HIS A 312 17.26 -12.35 7.87
CA HIS A 312 17.55 -12.30 6.43
C HIS A 312 17.93 -10.89 5.93
N LEU A 313 17.81 -9.88 6.77
CA LEU A 313 18.11 -8.48 6.42
C LEU A 313 19.62 -8.18 6.41
N ASP A 314 20.45 -9.18 6.70
CA ASP A 314 21.91 -9.04 6.69
C ASP A 314 22.47 -9.31 5.28
N GLN A 315 23.06 -8.30 4.67
CA GLN A 315 23.70 -8.45 3.35
C GLN A 315 24.97 -9.32 3.38
N ASP A 316 25.55 -9.51 4.58
CA ASP A 316 26.82 -10.24 4.78
C ASP A 316 26.58 -11.69 5.22
N ASP A 317 25.33 -12.18 5.22
CA ASP A 317 24.99 -13.57 5.56
C ASP A 317 25.50 -14.59 4.51
N GLY A 318 25.96 -14.12 3.35
CA GLY A 318 26.50 -14.92 2.26
C GLY A 318 25.44 -15.62 1.40
N VAL A 319 24.15 -15.39 1.67
CA VAL A 319 23.04 -15.96 0.89
C VAL A 319 22.78 -15.10 -0.33
N MET A 320 22.79 -15.72 -1.51
CA MET A 320 22.49 -15.09 -2.79
C MET A 320 21.14 -15.55 -3.31
N MET A 321 20.36 -14.64 -3.90
CA MET A 321 19.06 -14.93 -4.51
C MET A 321 19.03 -14.46 -5.96
N ASP A 322 18.38 -15.25 -6.83
CA ASP A 322 17.96 -14.77 -8.14
C ASP A 322 16.61 -14.06 -7.99
N ILE A 323 16.60 -12.76 -8.22
CA ILE A 323 15.42 -11.90 -8.07
C ILE A 323 14.73 -11.60 -9.41
N SER A 324 15.21 -12.20 -10.50
CA SER A 324 14.60 -12.05 -11.83
C SER A 324 13.33 -12.89 -11.97
N PRO A 325 12.47 -12.61 -12.96
CA PRO A 325 11.32 -13.46 -13.26
C PRO A 325 11.68 -14.91 -13.63
N ALA A 326 12.96 -15.24 -13.92
CA ALA A 326 13.42 -16.60 -14.13
C ALA A 326 13.27 -17.48 -12.88
N SER A 327 13.35 -16.89 -11.69
CA SER A 327 13.28 -17.60 -10.41
C SER A 327 12.24 -17.04 -9.47
N ASN A 328 11.86 -15.77 -9.59
CA ASN A 328 10.99 -15.07 -8.66
C ASN A 328 9.64 -14.74 -9.31
N GLY A 329 8.58 -14.72 -8.52
CA GLY A 329 7.20 -14.53 -9.01
C GLY A 329 6.54 -15.86 -9.39
N ASN A 330 5.39 -15.78 -10.09
CA ASN A 330 4.58 -16.94 -10.45
C ASN A 330 4.26 -17.83 -9.23
N ALA A 331 3.69 -17.20 -8.20
CA ALA A 331 3.33 -17.86 -6.96
C ALA A 331 2.41 -19.08 -7.20
N ALA A 332 2.55 -20.08 -6.38
CA ALA A 332 1.69 -21.26 -6.39
C ALA A 332 0.23 -20.89 -6.04
N GLU A 333 -0.68 -21.83 -6.18
CA GLU A 333 -2.06 -21.66 -5.70
C GLU A 333 -2.06 -21.27 -4.22
N LEU A 334 -2.82 -20.22 -3.89
CA LEU A 334 -2.83 -19.67 -2.54
C LEU A 334 -3.48 -20.64 -1.53
N PRO A 335 -2.93 -20.79 -0.33
CA PRO A 335 -3.55 -21.53 0.76
C PRO A 335 -5.01 -21.13 1.01
N THR A 336 -5.86 -22.11 1.30
CA THR A 336 -7.28 -21.90 1.58
C THR A 336 -7.59 -21.91 3.08
N THR A 337 -6.71 -22.53 3.85
CA THR A 337 -6.79 -22.62 5.32
C THR A 337 -5.49 -22.16 5.95
N PHE A 338 -5.53 -21.78 7.21
CA PHE A 338 -4.33 -21.37 7.94
C PHE A 338 -3.35 -22.53 8.17
N ASP A 339 -3.83 -23.77 8.26
CA ASP A 339 -2.99 -24.96 8.45
C ASP A 339 -2.06 -25.26 7.26
N GLU A 340 -2.37 -24.71 6.09
CA GLU A 340 -1.55 -24.85 4.88
C GLU A 340 -0.37 -23.85 4.84
N LEU A 341 -0.39 -22.79 5.67
CA LEU A 341 0.63 -21.74 5.66
C LEU A 341 2.06 -22.25 5.94
N PRO A 342 2.29 -23.19 6.89
CA PRO A 342 3.64 -23.71 7.13
C PRO A 342 4.24 -24.51 5.96
N ALA A 343 3.42 -24.96 5.04
CA ALA A 343 3.89 -25.60 3.80
C ALA A 343 4.09 -24.60 2.65
N TYR A 344 3.47 -23.42 2.74
CA TYR A 344 3.53 -22.39 1.72
C TYR A 344 4.70 -21.41 1.94
N TYR A 345 5.02 -21.06 3.19
CA TYR A 345 6.13 -20.17 3.54
C TYR A 345 7.32 -20.94 4.10
N ASP A 346 8.52 -20.66 3.60
CA ASP A 346 9.73 -21.23 4.18
C ASP A 346 10.15 -20.47 5.44
N LEU A 347 9.99 -21.12 6.59
CA LEU A 347 10.30 -20.53 7.90
C LEU A 347 11.76 -20.09 8.00
N VAL A 348 12.70 -20.90 7.45
CA VAL A 348 14.14 -20.71 7.68
C VAL A 348 14.82 -19.96 6.55
N ASN A 349 14.48 -20.26 5.30
CA ASN A 349 15.13 -19.64 4.14
C ASN A 349 14.43 -18.38 3.63
N GLY A 350 13.16 -18.21 3.97
CA GLY A 350 12.36 -17.05 3.56
C GLY A 350 11.68 -17.25 2.21
N GLY A 351 10.65 -16.45 1.97
CA GLY A 351 9.86 -16.52 0.75
C GLY A 351 8.65 -17.44 0.84
N ASP A 352 7.86 -17.42 -0.22
CA ASP A 352 6.69 -18.26 -0.41
C ASP A 352 6.91 -19.27 -1.54
N LEU A 353 5.96 -20.18 -1.70
CA LEU A 353 6.02 -21.21 -2.72
C LEU A 353 5.75 -20.60 -4.10
N HIS A 354 6.77 -20.57 -4.95
CA HIS A 354 6.71 -20.05 -6.31
C HIS A 354 7.60 -20.84 -7.27
N THR A 355 7.39 -20.64 -8.58
CA THR A 355 8.24 -21.17 -9.64
C THR A 355 8.52 -20.06 -10.64
N GLY A 356 9.77 -19.84 -11.03
CA GLY A 356 10.11 -18.83 -12.03
C GLY A 356 9.45 -19.07 -13.39
N ARG A 357 9.61 -18.12 -14.29
CA ARG A 357 9.11 -18.15 -15.67
C ARG A 357 10.24 -18.38 -16.65
N THR A 358 10.10 -19.32 -17.55
CA THR A 358 11.18 -19.72 -18.48
C THR A 358 11.40 -18.71 -19.60
N VAL A 359 10.33 -18.05 -20.07
CA VAL A 359 10.36 -17.24 -21.30
C VAL A 359 9.50 -15.99 -21.12
N ASN A 360 10.01 -14.84 -21.56
CA ASN A 360 9.25 -13.62 -21.73
C ASN A 360 8.32 -13.78 -22.96
N PRO A 361 6.99 -13.68 -22.79
CA PRO A 361 6.05 -13.95 -23.88
C PRO A 361 6.10 -12.93 -25.03
N ALA A 362 6.52 -11.70 -24.74
CA ALA A 362 6.59 -10.63 -25.75
C ALA A 362 7.82 -10.79 -26.66
N THR A 363 8.95 -11.27 -26.11
CA THR A 363 10.22 -11.39 -26.85
C THR A 363 10.53 -12.81 -27.30
N GLY A 364 9.94 -13.83 -26.67
CA GLY A 364 10.26 -15.24 -26.86
C GLY A 364 11.63 -15.65 -26.28
N ALA A 365 12.35 -14.74 -25.62
CA ALA A 365 13.65 -15.00 -25.02
C ALA A 365 13.50 -15.41 -23.54
N PRO A 366 14.43 -16.21 -22.98
CA PRO A 366 14.48 -16.46 -21.54
C PRO A 366 14.67 -15.16 -20.74
N TYR A 367 14.09 -15.10 -19.54
CA TYR A 367 14.45 -14.05 -18.57
C TYR A 367 15.90 -14.24 -18.11
N THR A 368 16.64 -13.14 -17.99
CA THR A 368 18.03 -13.18 -17.54
C THR A 368 18.09 -13.24 -16.02
N PRO A 369 18.75 -14.26 -15.42
CA PRO A 369 18.94 -14.31 -13.97
C PRO A 369 19.64 -13.07 -13.42
N GLN A 370 19.22 -12.62 -12.25
CA GLN A 370 19.81 -11.50 -11.51
C GLN A 370 20.12 -11.91 -10.08
N ILE A 371 21.37 -12.28 -9.83
CA ILE A 371 21.83 -12.81 -8.54
C ILE A 371 22.33 -11.67 -7.65
N VAL A 372 21.68 -11.46 -6.52
CA VAL A 372 22.02 -10.39 -5.54
C VAL A 372 22.05 -10.95 -4.11
N PRO A 373 22.71 -10.26 -3.15
CA PRO A 373 22.62 -10.63 -1.74
C PRO A 373 21.17 -10.61 -1.23
N ARG A 374 20.75 -11.66 -0.55
CA ARG A 374 19.41 -11.75 0.03
C ARG A 374 19.08 -10.56 0.92
N GLY A 375 20.01 -10.17 1.79
CA GLY A 375 19.81 -9.06 2.71
C GLY A 375 19.63 -7.70 2.02
N ASP A 376 20.27 -7.48 0.87
CA ASP A 376 20.01 -6.28 0.07
C ASP A 376 18.60 -6.30 -0.54
N TYR A 377 18.23 -7.42 -1.16
CA TYR A 377 16.91 -7.56 -1.79
C TYR A 377 15.78 -7.39 -0.78
N THR A 378 15.84 -8.06 0.37
CA THR A 378 14.78 -8.03 1.38
C THR A 378 14.60 -6.65 2.01
N ARG A 379 15.69 -5.90 2.23
CA ARG A 379 15.63 -4.50 2.69
C ARG A 379 15.08 -3.57 1.62
N VAL A 380 15.55 -3.73 0.38
CA VAL A 380 15.07 -2.94 -0.77
C VAL A 380 13.58 -3.12 -0.97
N LEU A 381 13.07 -4.36 -1.02
CA LEU A 381 11.65 -4.55 -1.23
C LEU A 381 10.82 -4.06 -0.03
N ALA A 382 11.33 -4.19 1.20
CA ALA A 382 10.66 -3.68 2.38
C ALA A 382 10.51 -2.15 2.35
N GLU A 383 11.52 -1.41 1.86
CA GLU A 383 11.44 0.05 1.72
C GLU A 383 10.72 0.50 0.44
N PHE A 384 10.86 -0.22 -0.68
CA PHE A 384 10.15 0.10 -1.92
C PHE A 384 8.63 0.10 -1.73
N TRP A 385 8.11 -0.93 -1.05
CA TRP A 385 6.67 -1.08 -0.77
C TRP A 385 6.24 -0.48 0.58
N ALA A 386 7.12 0.24 1.29
CA ALA A 386 6.80 0.78 2.62
C ALA A 386 5.90 2.01 2.61
N ASP A 387 5.71 2.63 1.45
CA ASP A 387 5.03 3.93 1.33
C ASP A 387 5.67 5.00 2.22
N GLY A 388 6.98 5.19 2.04
CA GLY A 388 7.79 6.17 2.76
C GLY A 388 7.43 7.62 2.43
N PRO A 389 8.18 8.62 2.94
CA PRO A 389 7.97 10.02 2.59
C PRO A 389 7.95 10.23 1.08
N THR A 390 6.99 11.00 0.59
CA THR A 390 6.71 11.22 -0.84
C THR A 390 6.02 10.06 -1.57
N SER A 391 5.51 9.05 -0.86
CA SER A 391 4.69 7.97 -1.44
C SER A 391 3.22 8.37 -1.54
N GLU A 392 2.55 7.76 -2.50
CA GLU A 392 1.10 7.92 -2.75
C GLU A 392 0.24 7.04 -1.86
N THR A 393 0.81 6.35 -0.85
CA THR A 393 0.20 5.26 -0.09
C THR A 393 -0.21 4.06 -0.97
N PRO A 394 -0.51 2.86 -0.41
CA PRO A 394 -0.71 1.66 -1.22
C PRO A 394 -1.72 1.81 -2.37
N PRO A 395 -2.91 2.43 -2.18
CA PRO A 395 -3.85 2.56 -3.28
C PRO A 395 -3.34 3.48 -4.40
N GLY A 396 -2.65 4.58 -4.06
CA GLY A 396 -2.10 5.52 -5.06
C GLY A 396 -0.91 4.95 -5.84
N HIS A 397 -0.09 4.10 -5.21
CA HIS A 397 1.02 3.43 -5.86
C HIS A 397 0.54 2.62 -7.10
N TRP A 398 -0.61 1.97 -7.02
CA TRP A 398 -1.17 1.23 -8.14
C TRP A 398 -1.72 2.13 -9.26
N PHE A 399 -2.10 3.37 -8.96
CA PHE A 399 -2.37 4.37 -10.00
C PHE A 399 -1.08 4.78 -10.73
N THR A 400 0.03 4.93 -10.01
CA THR A 400 1.35 5.19 -10.63
C THR A 400 1.76 4.02 -11.54
N ILE A 401 1.54 2.76 -11.11
CA ILE A 401 1.79 1.58 -11.95
C ILE A 401 0.88 1.58 -13.19
N LEU A 402 -0.43 1.83 -13.04
CA LEU A 402 -1.36 1.94 -14.17
C LEU A 402 -0.91 3.02 -15.16
N ASN A 403 -0.49 4.17 -14.65
CA ASN A 403 0.03 5.26 -15.47
C ASN A 403 1.27 4.82 -16.25
N THR A 404 2.20 4.11 -15.62
CA THR A 404 3.41 3.56 -16.28
C THR A 404 3.05 2.53 -17.35
N VAL A 405 2.07 1.67 -17.10
CA VAL A 405 1.55 0.71 -18.08
C VAL A 405 0.96 1.43 -19.29
N THR A 406 0.14 2.46 -19.05
CA THR A 406 -0.51 3.25 -20.11
C THR A 406 0.50 4.00 -20.97
N ASP A 407 1.62 4.46 -20.39
CA ASP A 407 2.67 5.20 -21.10
C ASP A 407 3.64 4.29 -21.87
N HIS A 408 3.54 2.96 -21.69
CA HIS A 408 4.46 2.03 -22.34
C HIS A 408 4.22 1.97 -23.86
N PRO A 409 5.26 2.05 -24.71
CA PRO A 409 5.12 2.13 -26.17
C PRO A 409 4.41 0.94 -26.82
N LEU A 410 4.43 -0.22 -26.18
CA LEU A 410 3.75 -1.44 -26.65
C LEU A 410 2.34 -1.61 -26.09
N PHE A 411 1.86 -0.63 -25.32
CA PHE A 411 0.52 -0.68 -24.77
C PHE A 411 -0.52 -0.19 -25.75
N HIS A 412 -1.66 -0.89 -25.84
CA HIS A 412 -2.81 -0.53 -26.65
C HIS A 412 -4.03 -0.26 -25.78
N ARG A 413 -4.66 0.89 -25.94
CA ARG A 413 -5.84 1.31 -25.15
C ARG A 413 -7.11 0.58 -25.58
N ARG A 414 -7.21 -0.70 -25.21
CA ARG A 414 -8.36 -1.57 -25.50
C ARG A 414 -8.87 -2.17 -24.20
N ILE A 415 -10.09 -1.83 -23.81
CA ILE A 415 -10.70 -2.39 -22.60
C ILE A 415 -10.83 -3.92 -22.76
N GLY A 416 -10.22 -4.66 -21.82
CA GLY A 416 -10.15 -6.12 -21.90
C GLY A 416 -9.25 -6.64 -23.03
N GLY A 417 -8.32 -5.83 -23.53
CA GLY A 417 -7.37 -6.21 -24.58
C GLY A 417 -7.97 -6.46 -25.96
N THR A 418 -9.27 -6.22 -26.14
CA THR A 418 -10.01 -6.57 -27.37
C THR A 418 -10.79 -5.39 -27.91
N GLY A 419 -11.29 -5.52 -29.15
CA GLY A 419 -12.08 -4.45 -29.78
C GLY A 419 -11.25 -3.30 -30.33
N PRO A 420 -11.90 -2.17 -30.71
CA PRO A 420 -11.21 -1.00 -31.22
C PRO A 420 -10.39 -0.32 -30.14
N GLU A 421 -9.30 0.32 -30.55
CA GLU A 421 -8.54 1.19 -29.67
C GLU A 421 -9.30 2.48 -29.38
N ILE A 422 -9.37 2.87 -28.10
CA ILE A 422 -10.07 4.07 -27.64
C ILE A 422 -9.08 5.22 -27.40
N GLY A 423 -9.60 6.45 -27.37
CA GLY A 423 -8.77 7.64 -27.12
C GLY A 423 -8.18 7.70 -25.72
N PRO A 424 -7.09 8.45 -25.52
CA PRO A 424 -6.43 8.57 -24.21
C PRO A 424 -7.38 9.02 -23.09
N LEU A 425 -8.20 10.03 -23.32
CA LEU A 425 -9.14 10.54 -22.32
C LEU A 425 -10.16 9.49 -21.89
N GLU A 426 -10.74 8.78 -22.85
CA GLU A 426 -11.72 7.73 -22.57
C GLU A 426 -11.10 6.57 -21.80
N TRP A 427 -9.89 6.15 -22.19
CA TRP A 427 -9.13 5.12 -21.46
C TRP A 427 -8.90 5.54 -20.01
N ASP A 428 -8.35 6.73 -19.79
CA ASP A 428 -7.96 7.20 -18.46
C ASP A 428 -9.17 7.29 -17.52
N VAL A 429 -10.30 7.88 -17.95
CA VAL A 429 -11.48 7.99 -17.07
C VAL A 429 -12.11 6.62 -16.75
N LYS A 430 -12.13 5.68 -17.71
CA LYS A 430 -12.64 4.32 -17.49
C LYS A 430 -11.70 3.51 -16.57
N ALA A 431 -10.40 3.57 -16.82
CA ALA A 431 -9.41 2.87 -16.03
C ALA A 431 -9.33 3.40 -14.59
N TYR A 432 -9.37 4.73 -14.41
CA TYR A 432 -9.34 5.34 -13.07
C TYR A 432 -10.62 5.08 -12.28
N LEU A 433 -11.80 5.10 -12.92
CA LEU A 433 -13.05 4.69 -12.24
C LEU A 433 -12.93 3.27 -11.71
N THR A 434 -12.48 2.35 -12.56
CA THR A 434 -12.37 0.92 -12.20
C THR A 434 -11.36 0.69 -11.07
N LEU A 435 -10.14 1.21 -11.22
CA LEU A 435 -9.11 1.05 -10.20
C LEU A 435 -9.47 1.79 -8.91
N GLY A 436 -10.00 3.02 -9.02
CA GLY A 436 -10.43 3.80 -7.87
C GLY A 436 -11.53 3.12 -7.07
N GLY A 437 -12.53 2.56 -7.77
CA GLY A 437 -13.59 1.77 -7.15
C GLY A 437 -13.07 0.53 -6.41
N ALA A 438 -12.17 -0.23 -7.06
CA ALA A 438 -11.55 -1.40 -6.44
C ALA A 438 -10.73 -1.02 -5.19
N MET A 439 -9.92 0.04 -5.26
CA MET A 439 -9.13 0.50 -4.11
C MET A 439 -10.02 0.98 -2.96
N HIS A 440 -11.13 1.64 -3.28
CA HIS A 440 -12.12 2.08 -2.28
C HIS A 440 -12.75 0.87 -1.57
N ASP A 441 -13.21 -0.13 -2.30
CA ASP A 441 -13.81 -1.35 -1.75
C ASP A 441 -12.80 -2.17 -0.92
N VAL A 442 -11.53 -2.23 -1.35
CA VAL A 442 -10.45 -2.82 -0.55
C VAL A 442 -10.27 -2.09 0.78
N ALA A 443 -10.29 -0.74 0.78
CA ALA A 443 -10.18 0.04 2.01
C ALA A 443 -11.29 -0.31 3.01
N ILE A 444 -12.53 -0.37 2.52
CA ILE A 444 -13.71 -0.70 3.33
C ILE A 444 -13.60 -2.11 3.89
N THR A 445 -13.26 -3.08 3.04
CA THR A 445 -13.13 -4.49 3.43
C THR A 445 -12.00 -4.70 4.42
N ALA A 446 -10.78 -4.27 4.08
CA ALA A 446 -9.61 -4.52 4.93
C ALA A 446 -9.73 -3.82 6.29
N TRP A 447 -10.23 -2.59 6.34
CA TRP A 447 -10.38 -1.87 7.61
C TRP A 447 -11.63 -2.28 8.39
N GLY A 448 -12.69 -2.75 7.73
CA GLY A 448 -13.81 -3.42 8.40
C GLY A 448 -13.35 -4.67 9.16
N ILE A 449 -12.55 -5.52 8.49
CA ILE A 449 -11.92 -6.71 9.09
C ILE A 449 -10.99 -6.32 10.24
N LYS A 450 -10.10 -5.33 10.05
CA LYS A 450 -9.18 -4.81 11.07
C LYS A 450 -9.93 -4.27 12.30
N GLY A 451 -10.98 -3.50 12.07
CA GLY A 451 -11.80 -2.93 13.14
C GLY A 451 -12.50 -3.98 13.97
N TRP A 452 -13.00 -5.04 13.33
CA TRP A 452 -13.70 -6.12 14.02
C TRP A 452 -12.74 -7.07 14.76
N TYR A 453 -11.77 -7.67 14.05
CA TYR A 453 -10.86 -8.66 14.66
C TYR A 453 -9.80 -8.02 15.55
N ASP A 454 -9.44 -6.78 15.30
CA ASP A 454 -8.58 -5.96 16.17
C ASP A 454 -7.25 -6.65 16.55
N THR A 455 -6.55 -7.24 15.60
CA THR A 455 -5.45 -8.18 15.84
C THR A 455 -4.13 -7.49 16.12
N ILE A 456 -3.35 -8.08 17.01
CA ILE A 456 -2.02 -7.65 17.44
C ILE A 456 -1.03 -7.54 16.28
N ARG A 457 -0.02 -6.67 16.42
CA ARG A 457 1.12 -6.52 15.51
C ARG A 457 2.36 -7.32 15.96
N PRO A 458 3.26 -7.71 15.04
CA PRO A 458 4.44 -8.51 15.36
C PRO A 458 5.30 -7.95 16.49
N VAL A 459 5.55 -6.64 16.54
CA VAL A 459 6.36 -6.02 17.60
C VAL A 459 5.78 -6.29 18.99
N SER A 460 4.46 -6.24 19.13
CA SER A 460 3.79 -6.51 20.39
C SER A 460 3.78 -8.01 20.72
N ALA A 461 3.45 -8.86 19.73
CA ALA A 461 3.34 -10.31 19.93
C ALA A 461 4.70 -10.97 20.22
N ILE A 462 5.72 -10.69 19.41
CA ILE A 462 7.05 -11.28 19.55
C ILE A 462 7.65 -10.94 20.90
N ARG A 463 7.62 -9.67 21.30
CA ARG A 463 8.16 -9.24 22.61
C ARG A 463 7.38 -9.85 23.77
N ALA A 464 6.05 -9.86 23.69
CA ALA A 464 5.21 -10.42 24.74
C ALA A 464 5.38 -11.93 24.90
N MET A 465 5.50 -12.69 23.80
CA MET A 465 5.81 -14.12 23.87
C MET A 465 7.21 -14.37 24.44
N ALA A 466 8.20 -13.57 24.01
CA ALA A 466 9.57 -13.70 24.51
C ALA A 466 9.70 -13.41 26.02
N ASP A 467 8.98 -12.42 26.53
CA ASP A 467 8.93 -12.12 27.99
C ASP A 467 8.37 -13.29 28.82
N ARG A 468 7.47 -14.09 28.21
CA ARG A 468 6.92 -15.29 28.85
C ARG A 468 7.91 -16.47 28.85
N GLY A 469 8.79 -16.51 27.85
CA GLY A 469 9.75 -17.60 27.67
C GLY A 469 9.52 -18.38 26.36
N GLN A 470 9.88 -19.67 26.35
CA GLN A 470 9.70 -20.53 25.17
C GLN A 470 8.43 -21.38 25.28
N GLY A 471 7.77 -21.62 24.13
CA GLY A 471 6.53 -22.39 24.05
C GLY A 471 6.67 -23.75 23.36
N SER A 472 7.91 -24.25 23.13
CA SER A 472 8.15 -25.47 22.32
C SER A 472 8.42 -26.70 23.15
N ASP A 473 9.16 -26.59 24.28
CA ASP A 473 9.57 -27.73 25.11
C ASP A 473 9.04 -27.59 26.54
N PRO A 474 7.97 -28.32 26.90
CA PRO A 474 7.41 -28.27 28.27
C PRO A 474 8.37 -28.71 29.39
N LEU A 475 9.45 -29.41 29.05
CA LEU A 475 10.46 -29.85 30.00
C LEU A 475 11.72 -28.98 29.95
N GLY A 476 11.81 -28.08 28.98
CA GLY A 476 12.93 -27.17 28.79
C GLY A 476 12.91 -25.96 29.73
N PRO A 477 14.02 -25.23 29.79
CA PRO A 477 14.10 -24.02 30.61
C PRO A 477 13.13 -22.94 30.09
N SER A 478 12.60 -22.16 31.06
CA SER A 478 11.71 -21.00 30.76
C SER A 478 10.48 -21.35 29.93
N TYR A 479 9.95 -22.58 30.07
CA TYR A 479 8.73 -22.95 29.37
C TYR A 479 7.53 -22.16 29.86
N HIS A 480 6.75 -21.66 28.87
CA HIS A 480 5.45 -21.08 29.10
C HIS A 480 4.51 -21.42 27.90
N PRO A 481 3.25 -21.81 28.10
CA PRO A 481 2.36 -22.19 27.01
C PRO A 481 2.15 -21.07 25.97
N ASP A 482 2.19 -19.80 26.40
CA ASP A 482 2.11 -18.62 25.54
C ASP A 482 3.51 -18.08 25.15
N GLY A 483 4.58 -18.86 25.32
CA GLY A 483 5.94 -18.50 24.95
C GLY A 483 6.18 -18.57 23.45
N ILE A 484 7.30 -17.98 23.01
CA ILE A 484 7.69 -17.99 21.58
C ILE A 484 8.16 -19.40 21.17
N MET A 485 7.95 -19.77 19.90
CA MET A 485 8.44 -21.02 19.35
C MET A 485 9.97 -20.98 19.19
N LEU A 486 10.66 -22.01 19.65
CA LEU A 486 12.09 -22.17 19.44
C LEU A 486 12.39 -22.64 18.02
N VAL A 487 13.41 -22.05 17.40
CA VAL A 487 13.95 -22.43 16.09
C VAL A 487 15.46 -22.47 16.21
N PRO A 488 16.09 -23.67 16.17
CA PRO A 488 17.54 -23.80 16.32
C PRO A 488 18.31 -22.89 15.37
N GLY A 489 19.29 -22.16 15.88
CA GLY A 489 20.07 -21.19 15.11
C GLY A 489 19.40 -19.82 14.90
N HIS A 490 18.12 -19.65 15.29
CA HIS A 490 17.37 -18.41 15.10
C HIS A 490 16.67 -17.90 16.35
N VAL A 491 16.00 -18.76 17.10
CA VAL A 491 15.27 -18.42 18.34
C VAL A 491 15.63 -19.45 19.40
N GLU A 492 16.32 -19.04 20.44
CA GLU A 492 16.89 -19.92 21.45
C GLU A 492 16.76 -19.32 22.85
N VAL A 493 16.90 -20.18 23.87
CA VAL A 493 17.03 -19.74 25.27
C VAL A 493 18.48 -19.36 25.56
N VAL A 494 18.71 -18.25 26.24
CA VAL A 494 20.02 -17.85 26.74
C VAL A 494 20.43 -18.81 27.86
N LEU A 495 21.56 -19.49 27.70
CA LEU A 495 22.12 -20.41 28.68
C LEU A 495 23.30 -19.79 29.43
N ALA A 496 23.70 -20.37 30.55
CA ALA A 496 24.90 -19.96 31.28
C ALA A 496 26.14 -20.06 30.36
N GLY A 497 26.93 -18.99 30.31
CA GLY A 497 28.11 -18.88 29.43
C GLY A 497 27.82 -18.38 28.02
N ASP A 498 26.55 -18.12 27.68
CA ASP A 498 26.17 -17.41 26.42
C ASP A 498 26.71 -15.97 26.46
N PRO A 499 27.19 -15.43 25.34
CA PRO A 499 27.60 -14.02 25.27
C PRO A 499 26.54 -13.03 25.74
N LEU A 500 25.25 -13.38 25.65
CA LEU A 500 24.12 -12.56 26.08
C LEU A 500 23.68 -12.85 27.53
N ALA A 501 24.33 -13.79 28.26
CA ALA A 501 23.94 -14.13 29.63
C ALA A 501 24.02 -12.93 30.59
N GLY A 502 24.90 -11.96 30.29
CA GLY A 502 25.19 -10.82 31.15
C GLY A 502 26.32 -11.11 32.14
N ALA A 503 26.80 -10.08 32.83
CA ALA A 503 27.96 -10.19 33.74
C ALA A 503 27.68 -11.01 34.98
N SER A 504 26.41 -11.13 35.41
CA SER A 504 25.92 -11.87 36.55
C SER A 504 24.83 -12.88 36.19
N ASP A 505 24.86 -13.37 34.96
CA ASP A 505 23.87 -14.31 34.41
C ASP A 505 22.41 -13.78 34.47
N GLU A 506 22.22 -12.47 34.51
CA GLU A 506 20.90 -11.81 34.64
C GLU A 506 19.96 -12.05 33.44
N ASN A 507 20.50 -12.50 32.32
CA ASN A 507 19.72 -12.82 31.12
C ASN A 507 19.57 -14.33 30.90
N VAL A 508 20.15 -15.18 31.73
CA VAL A 508 19.97 -16.63 31.61
C VAL A 508 18.49 -16.99 31.78
N GLY A 509 17.98 -17.77 30.84
CA GLY A 509 16.56 -18.12 30.73
C GLY A 509 15.72 -17.17 29.87
N LYS A 510 16.21 -15.99 29.50
CA LYS A 510 15.55 -15.14 28.52
C LYS A 510 15.65 -15.75 27.09
N ILE A 511 14.83 -15.27 26.22
CA ILE A 511 14.86 -15.65 24.81
C ILE A 511 15.82 -14.74 24.04
N LYS A 512 16.69 -15.32 23.22
CA LYS A 512 17.51 -14.63 22.22
C LYS A 512 17.03 -14.97 20.82
N ILE A 513 17.18 -14.02 19.91
CA ILE A 513 16.87 -14.18 18.48
C ILE A 513 18.05 -13.71 17.64
N TYR A 514 18.26 -14.35 16.50
CA TYR A 514 19.15 -13.86 15.45
C TYR A 514 18.32 -13.00 14.50
N ALA A 515 18.47 -11.67 14.57
CA ALA A 515 17.61 -10.72 13.88
C ALA A 515 18.38 -9.44 13.54
N TRP A 516 17.81 -8.61 12.67
CA TRP A 516 18.26 -7.24 12.43
C TRP A 516 18.35 -6.48 13.75
N ARG A 517 19.52 -5.88 14.03
CA ARG A 517 19.84 -5.32 15.37
C ARG A 517 19.10 -4.03 15.70
N GLY A 518 18.22 -3.58 14.81
CA GLY A 518 17.35 -2.45 15.06
C GLY A 518 18.00 -1.08 14.85
N PRO A 519 17.20 -0.01 14.91
CA PRO A 519 17.64 1.34 14.62
C PRO A 519 18.68 1.90 15.61
N THR A 520 18.79 1.33 16.82
CA THR A 520 19.81 1.76 17.80
C THR A 520 21.23 1.37 17.38
N ALA A 521 21.38 0.42 16.46
CA ALA A 521 22.66 0.04 15.86
C ALA A 521 23.06 0.95 14.68
N ILE A 522 22.23 1.94 14.31
CA ILE A 522 22.42 2.83 13.17
C ILE A 522 22.57 4.28 13.65
N PRO A 523 23.78 4.71 14.01
CA PRO A 523 24.00 6.10 14.42
C PRO A 523 23.83 7.11 13.28
N ASP A 524 24.11 6.71 12.04
CA ASP A 524 23.94 7.51 10.84
C ASP A 524 23.44 6.61 9.68
N PRO A 525 22.18 6.73 9.24
CA PRO A 525 21.62 5.87 8.20
C PRO A 525 22.26 6.06 6.81
N LEU A 526 23.07 7.10 6.59
CA LEU A 526 23.77 7.31 5.32
C LEU A 526 25.10 6.53 5.23
N THR A 527 25.62 6.04 6.35
CA THR A 527 26.97 5.45 6.43
C THR A 527 27.04 4.22 7.33
N THR A 528 25.93 3.77 7.87
CA THR A 528 25.92 2.67 8.84
C THR A 528 24.80 1.69 8.52
N GLN A 529 25.10 0.41 8.74
CA GLN A 529 24.14 -0.69 8.69
C GLN A 529 24.03 -1.34 10.05
N ALA A 530 22.81 -1.82 10.39
CA ALA A 530 22.61 -2.55 11.64
C ALA A 530 23.17 -3.97 11.57
N HIS A 531 23.19 -4.60 10.41
CA HIS A 531 23.39 -6.03 10.24
C HIS A 531 22.41 -6.89 11.07
N ALA A 532 22.45 -8.21 10.93
CA ALA A 532 21.78 -9.11 11.86
C ALA A 532 22.77 -9.64 12.90
N GLY A 533 22.23 -10.14 14.00
CA GLY A 533 23.02 -10.72 15.07
C GLY A 533 22.16 -11.21 16.22
N TRP A 534 22.77 -11.98 17.13
CA TRP A 534 22.08 -12.43 18.33
C TRP A 534 21.76 -11.23 19.24
N MET A 535 20.51 -11.14 19.65
CA MET A 535 20.01 -10.13 20.59
C MET A 535 18.93 -10.72 21.50
N LEU A 536 18.67 -10.09 22.65
CA LEU A 536 17.53 -10.46 23.48
C LEU A 536 16.24 -10.12 22.75
N ALA A 537 15.31 -11.08 22.67
CA ALA A 537 14.06 -10.94 21.93
C ALA A 537 13.14 -9.84 22.50
N GLU A 538 13.29 -9.51 23.78
CA GLU A 538 12.62 -8.37 24.43
C GLU A 538 12.96 -7.02 23.78
N ASN A 539 14.04 -6.94 22.98
CA ASN A 539 14.48 -5.75 22.25
C ASN A 539 14.21 -5.84 20.74
N TRP A 540 13.53 -6.88 20.25
CA TRP A 540 13.27 -7.06 18.84
C TRP A 540 12.55 -5.85 18.24
N TRP A 541 12.99 -5.43 17.05
CA TRP A 541 12.44 -4.28 16.33
C TRP A 541 12.17 -4.68 14.87
N PRO A 542 11.00 -4.35 14.31
CA PRO A 542 10.71 -4.56 12.89
C PRO A 542 11.62 -3.68 12.01
N TYR A 543 11.85 -4.09 10.78
CA TYR A 543 12.61 -3.25 9.83
C TYR A 543 11.80 -2.01 9.46
N GLN A 544 11.82 -1.06 10.37
CA GLN A 544 11.09 0.22 10.30
C GLN A 544 11.90 1.32 10.99
N ARG A 545 11.57 2.58 10.65
CA ARG A 545 12.19 3.76 11.26
C ARG A 545 11.91 3.81 12.77
N PRO A 546 12.83 4.37 13.57
CA PRO A 546 12.63 4.49 15.02
C PRO A 546 11.45 5.40 15.40
N THR A 547 11.00 6.25 14.48
CA THR A 547 9.90 7.19 14.66
C THR A 547 8.54 6.66 14.19
N PHE A 548 8.48 5.43 13.64
CA PHE A 548 7.25 4.84 13.09
C PHE A 548 6.94 3.46 13.69
N VAL A 549 7.87 2.52 13.71
CA VAL A 549 7.83 1.13 14.23
C VAL A 549 6.82 0.23 13.52
N THR A 550 5.55 0.58 13.51
CA THR A 550 4.47 -0.17 12.84
C THR A 550 3.30 0.78 12.54
N PRO A 551 2.46 0.49 11.53
CA PRO A 551 1.26 1.27 11.28
C PRO A 551 0.33 1.34 12.50
N PRO A 552 -0.31 2.49 12.77
CA PRO A 552 -1.15 2.69 13.96
C PRO A 552 -2.57 2.12 13.75
N PHE A 553 -2.68 0.83 13.42
CA PHE A 553 -3.94 0.10 13.25
C PHE A 553 -3.71 -1.42 13.32
N PRO A 554 -4.76 -2.22 13.59
CA PRO A 554 -4.68 -3.67 13.73
C PRO A 554 -4.02 -4.39 12.53
N GLY A 555 -3.44 -5.57 12.78
CA GLY A 555 -2.69 -6.35 11.78
C GLY A 555 -3.57 -6.99 10.73
N TYR A 556 -4.45 -7.87 11.13
CA TYR A 556 -5.27 -8.73 10.28
C TYR A 556 -6.42 -7.97 9.61
N ILE A 557 -6.48 -8.02 8.28
CA ILE A 557 -5.65 -8.58 7.24
C ILE A 557 -4.64 -7.53 6.70
N SER A 558 -3.61 -7.97 5.96
CA SER A 558 -2.64 -7.05 5.34
C SER A 558 -3.30 -6.15 4.29
N GLY A 559 -3.29 -4.83 4.52
CA GLY A 559 -3.82 -3.87 3.55
C GLY A 559 -3.05 -3.90 2.22
N HIS A 560 -1.71 -3.96 2.26
CA HIS A 560 -0.87 -4.05 1.07
C HIS A 560 -1.19 -5.27 0.22
N SER A 561 -1.31 -6.46 0.84
CA SER A 561 -1.65 -7.70 0.15
C SER A 561 -3.00 -7.59 -0.55
N THR A 562 -3.99 -6.96 0.10
CA THR A 562 -5.34 -6.81 -0.45
C THR A 562 -5.39 -5.79 -1.58
N TYR A 563 -4.82 -4.57 -1.37
CA TYR A 563 -4.73 -3.53 -2.40
C TYR A 563 -4.00 -4.02 -3.64
N SER A 564 -2.81 -4.60 -3.43
CA SER A 564 -1.95 -5.00 -4.53
C SER A 564 -2.58 -6.12 -5.35
N ARG A 565 -3.19 -7.11 -4.70
CA ARG A 565 -3.84 -8.18 -5.43
C ARG A 565 -5.08 -7.71 -6.19
N ALA A 566 -5.94 -6.89 -5.58
CA ALA A 566 -7.11 -6.34 -6.27
C ALA A 566 -6.70 -5.48 -7.47
N ALA A 567 -5.68 -4.63 -7.31
CA ALA A 567 -5.17 -3.82 -8.41
C ALA A 567 -4.58 -4.68 -9.54
N ALA A 568 -3.81 -5.74 -9.22
CA ALA A 568 -3.27 -6.64 -10.22
C ALA A 568 -4.37 -7.34 -11.04
N GLU A 569 -5.46 -7.75 -10.39
CA GLU A 569 -6.63 -8.31 -11.09
C GLU A 569 -7.32 -7.25 -11.98
N VAL A 570 -7.50 -6.03 -11.47
CA VAL A 570 -8.07 -4.93 -12.26
C VAL A 570 -7.21 -4.61 -13.48
N LEU A 571 -5.89 -4.50 -13.32
CA LEU A 571 -4.99 -4.24 -14.45
C LEU A 571 -5.04 -5.38 -15.48
N THR A 572 -5.02 -6.64 -15.02
CA THR A 572 -5.15 -7.82 -15.88
C THR A 572 -6.43 -7.76 -16.72
N LEU A 573 -7.56 -7.42 -16.08
CA LEU A 573 -8.86 -7.35 -16.76
C LEU A 573 -8.99 -6.12 -17.68
N LEU A 574 -8.46 -4.96 -17.28
CA LEU A 574 -8.46 -3.74 -18.09
C LEU A 574 -7.60 -3.90 -19.35
N THR A 575 -6.39 -4.45 -19.21
CA THR A 575 -5.44 -4.63 -20.32
C THR A 575 -5.73 -5.87 -21.15
N GLY A 576 -6.44 -6.86 -20.59
CA GLY A 576 -6.70 -8.16 -21.20
C GLY A 576 -5.46 -9.08 -21.24
N ASP A 577 -4.42 -8.74 -20.49
CA ASP A 577 -3.18 -9.50 -20.36
C ASP A 577 -2.72 -9.49 -18.91
N GLU A 578 -2.19 -10.59 -18.40
CA GLU A 578 -1.59 -10.65 -17.06
C GLU A 578 -0.19 -10.03 -17.02
N TYR A 579 0.50 -9.97 -18.16
CA TYR A 579 1.85 -9.48 -18.29
C TYR A 579 1.90 -7.96 -18.42
N PHE A 580 2.93 -7.36 -17.86
CA PHE A 580 3.28 -5.98 -18.19
C PHE A 580 3.57 -5.85 -19.70
N PRO A 581 3.27 -4.71 -20.33
CA PRO A 581 3.61 -4.48 -21.73
C PRO A 581 5.10 -4.73 -22.00
N GLY A 582 5.41 -5.50 -23.06
CA GLY A 582 6.76 -5.98 -23.31
C GLY A 582 7.17 -7.21 -22.47
N GLY A 583 6.24 -7.79 -21.69
CA GLY A 583 6.42 -9.01 -20.91
C GLY A 583 7.15 -8.82 -19.58
N MET A 584 7.49 -7.59 -19.20
CA MET A 584 8.14 -7.29 -17.92
C MET A 584 8.13 -5.78 -17.64
N SER A 585 7.92 -5.41 -16.38
CA SER A 585 8.26 -4.09 -15.84
C SER A 585 9.47 -4.17 -14.91
N GLN A 586 10.15 -3.05 -14.72
CA GLN A 586 11.36 -3.01 -13.89
C GLN A 586 11.56 -1.66 -13.22
N PHE A 587 12.29 -1.68 -12.09
CA PHE A 587 12.70 -0.49 -11.35
C PHE A 587 14.17 -0.60 -10.95
N GLU A 588 15.01 0.30 -11.43
CA GLU A 588 16.45 0.31 -11.17
C GLU A 588 16.78 0.93 -9.81
N ILE A 589 17.68 0.30 -9.08
CA ILE A 589 18.12 0.70 -7.76
C ILE A 589 19.64 0.78 -7.75
N THR A 590 20.16 1.95 -7.43
CA THR A 590 21.60 2.20 -7.38
C THR A 590 22.15 1.89 -5.99
N LYS A 591 23.29 1.24 -5.94
CA LYS A 591 24.07 1.00 -4.72
C LYS A 591 24.18 2.24 -3.84
N ASN A 592 23.89 2.08 -2.54
CA ASN A 592 23.98 3.12 -1.49
C ASN A 592 23.19 4.41 -1.78
N GLN A 593 22.13 4.34 -2.63
CA GLN A 593 21.35 5.53 -2.97
C GLN A 593 19.83 5.34 -2.76
N PHE A 594 19.41 4.15 -2.37
CA PHE A 594 17.97 3.84 -2.26
C PHE A 594 17.47 3.72 -0.82
N LEU A 595 18.15 2.95 0.05
CA LEU A 595 17.69 2.74 1.40
C LEU A 595 17.76 4.03 2.23
N VAL A 596 16.73 4.26 3.04
CA VAL A 596 16.63 5.45 3.90
C VAL A 596 16.66 5.09 5.40
N PHE A 597 16.49 3.80 5.75
CA PHE A 597 16.54 3.34 7.13
C PHE A 597 17.98 3.09 7.57
N GLU A 598 18.82 2.64 6.66
CA GLU A 598 20.25 2.39 6.84
C GLU A 598 21.00 2.48 5.50
N GLU A 599 22.33 2.41 5.50
CA GLU A 599 23.12 2.42 4.29
C GLU A 599 22.82 1.21 3.41
N GLY A 600 22.66 1.42 2.10
CA GLY A 600 22.47 0.34 1.13
C GLY A 600 21.64 0.69 -0.10
N PRO A 601 21.38 -0.30 -0.96
CA PRO A 601 21.93 -1.66 -0.94
C PRO A 601 23.43 -1.70 -1.29
N SER A 602 24.09 -2.82 -1.03
CA SER A 602 25.54 -2.97 -1.28
C SER A 602 25.91 -3.15 -2.75
N VAL A 603 24.92 -3.43 -3.60
CA VAL A 603 25.05 -3.63 -5.04
C VAL A 603 23.96 -2.88 -5.80
N ASP A 604 24.20 -2.57 -7.07
CA ASP A 604 23.12 -2.17 -7.98
C ASP A 604 22.21 -3.37 -8.20
N MET A 605 20.90 -3.12 -8.28
CA MET A 605 19.91 -4.17 -8.59
C MET A 605 18.70 -3.57 -9.31
N THR A 606 17.89 -4.44 -9.89
CA THR A 606 16.65 -4.06 -10.56
C THR A 606 15.50 -4.91 -10.04
N LEU A 607 14.49 -4.30 -9.45
CA LEU A 607 13.25 -5.01 -9.18
C LEU A 607 12.54 -5.29 -10.51
N GLN A 608 12.09 -6.52 -10.73
CA GLN A 608 11.52 -6.97 -12.00
C GLN A 608 10.26 -7.80 -11.76
N TRP A 609 9.23 -7.52 -12.55
CA TRP A 609 7.94 -8.21 -12.47
C TRP A 609 7.48 -8.58 -13.88
N ALA A 610 7.25 -9.87 -14.15
CA ALA A 610 6.68 -10.30 -15.42
C ALA A 610 5.21 -9.92 -15.50
N THR A 611 4.44 -10.20 -14.45
CA THR A 611 3.00 -9.95 -14.37
C THR A 611 2.65 -8.95 -13.28
N TYR A 612 1.44 -8.37 -13.35
CA TYR A 612 0.90 -7.53 -12.29
C TYR A 612 0.79 -8.28 -10.97
N ARG A 613 0.48 -9.58 -11.02
CA ARG A 613 0.44 -10.45 -9.83
C ARG A 613 1.81 -10.62 -9.21
N ASP A 614 2.89 -10.74 -10.00
CA ASP A 614 4.26 -10.86 -9.45
C ASP A 614 4.62 -9.59 -8.64
N ALA A 615 4.22 -8.40 -9.10
CA ALA A 615 4.38 -7.17 -8.34
C ALA A 615 3.53 -7.17 -7.04
N ALA A 616 2.30 -7.68 -7.12
CA ALA A 616 1.42 -7.79 -5.95
C ALA A 616 1.96 -8.78 -4.91
N GLU A 617 2.49 -9.93 -5.33
CA GLU A 617 3.11 -10.92 -4.45
C GLU A 617 4.37 -10.35 -3.77
N GLN A 618 5.20 -9.61 -4.50
CA GLN A 618 6.36 -8.94 -3.91
C GLN A 618 5.95 -7.89 -2.89
N SER A 619 4.91 -7.08 -3.16
CA SER A 619 4.34 -6.13 -2.21
C SER A 619 3.86 -6.81 -0.94
N ALA A 620 3.23 -7.97 -1.05
CA ALA A 620 2.75 -8.75 0.07
C ALA A 620 3.90 -9.28 0.95
N LEU A 621 4.91 -9.93 0.34
CA LEU A 621 6.10 -10.45 1.04
C LEU A 621 6.91 -9.34 1.72
N SER A 622 6.95 -8.15 1.14
CA SER A 622 7.64 -6.99 1.71
C SER A 622 7.20 -6.65 3.13
N ARG A 623 5.95 -6.98 3.48
CA ARG A 623 5.38 -6.67 4.80
C ARG A 623 5.87 -7.64 5.86
N ILE A 624 6.14 -8.89 5.47
CA ILE A 624 6.66 -9.93 6.37
C ILE A 624 8.13 -9.63 6.67
N TRP A 625 8.98 -9.39 5.65
CA TRP A 625 10.36 -8.96 5.87
C TRP A 625 10.48 -7.60 6.55
N GLY A 626 9.56 -6.68 6.27
CA GLY A 626 9.44 -5.40 6.99
C GLY A 626 9.01 -5.53 8.45
N GLY A 627 8.64 -6.75 8.89
CA GLY A 627 8.37 -7.07 10.29
C GLY A 627 7.03 -6.57 10.82
N ILE A 628 6.05 -6.25 9.97
CA ILE A 628 4.79 -5.62 10.39
C ILE A 628 3.53 -6.45 10.13
N HIS A 629 3.65 -7.57 9.42
CA HIS A 629 2.58 -8.54 9.22
C HIS A 629 3.12 -9.97 9.27
N PRO A 630 2.43 -10.91 9.95
CA PRO A 630 2.72 -12.34 9.85
C PRO A 630 2.01 -12.95 8.61
N PRO A 631 2.35 -14.20 8.19
CA PRO A 631 1.69 -14.91 7.10
C PRO A 631 0.17 -15.00 7.20
N VAL A 632 -0.37 -15.09 8.40
CA VAL A 632 -1.82 -15.15 8.65
C VAL A 632 -2.56 -13.88 8.25
N ASP A 633 -1.87 -12.74 8.18
CA ASP A 633 -2.45 -11.48 7.69
C ASP A 633 -2.40 -11.40 6.15
N ASP A 634 -1.42 -12.05 5.54
CA ASP A 634 -1.08 -11.91 4.12
C ASP A 634 -2.04 -12.70 3.21
N ILE A 635 -2.12 -14.01 3.36
CA ILE A 635 -2.90 -14.88 2.46
C ILE A 635 -4.38 -14.51 2.39
N PRO A 636 -5.09 -14.25 3.51
CA PRO A 636 -6.47 -13.78 3.42
C PRO A 636 -6.60 -12.46 2.64
N GLY A 637 -5.62 -11.56 2.77
CA GLY A 637 -5.56 -10.32 2.02
C GLY A 637 -5.45 -10.56 0.50
N ARG A 638 -4.50 -11.41 0.07
CA ARG A 638 -4.36 -11.80 -1.35
C ARG A 638 -5.64 -12.47 -1.89
N ARG A 639 -6.27 -13.37 -1.14
CA ARG A 639 -7.51 -14.05 -1.54
C ARG A 639 -8.68 -13.07 -1.69
N ILE A 640 -8.87 -12.17 -0.74
CA ILE A 640 -9.93 -11.15 -0.81
C ILE A 640 -9.67 -10.19 -1.97
N GLY A 641 -8.43 -9.75 -2.18
CA GLY A 641 -8.07 -8.91 -3.31
C GLY A 641 -8.40 -9.55 -4.66
N SER A 642 -8.20 -10.88 -4.78
CA SER A 642 -8.54 -11.64 -6.01
C SER A 642 -10.05 -11.73 -6.29
N VAL A 643 -10.90 -11.42 -5.31
CA VAL A 643 -12.37 -11.34 -5.46
C VAL A 643 -12.82 -9.91 -5.76
N ILE A 644 -12.33 -8.93 -4.99
CA ILE A 644 -12.74 -7.53 -5.12
C ILE A 644 -12.33 -6.95 -6.49
N GLY A 645 -11.14 -7.25 -7.00
CA GLY A 645 -10.67 -6.72 -8.27
C GLY A 645 -11.63 -7.02 -9.43
N PRO A 646 -11.95 -8.30 -9.71
CA PRO A 646 -12.95 -8.66 -10.72
C PRO A 646 -14.35 -8.09 -10.46
N GLN A 647 -14.82 -8.11 -9.22
CA GLN A 647 -16.13 -7.54 -8.86
C GLN A 647 -16.21 -6.06 -9.20
N ALA A 648 -15.20 -5.27 -8.86
CA ALA A 648 -15.14 -3.85 -9.18
C ALA A 648 -15.02 -3.60 -10.69
N TYR A 649 -14.26 -4.43 -11.42
CA TYR A 649 -14.16 -4.33 -12.87
C TYR A 649 -15.51 -4.59 -13.56
N ASP A 650 -16.21 -5.66 -13.20
CA ASP A 650 -17.51 -6.01 -13.78
C ASP A 650 -18.56 -4.94 -13.47
N PHE A 651 -18.54 -4.40 -12.26
CA PHE A 651 -19.42 -3.31 -11.85
C PHE A 651 -19.12 -2.02 -12.63
N ALA A 652 -17.85 -1.61 -12.75
CA ALA A 652 -17.45 -0.44 -13.52
C ALA A 652 -17.81 -0.56 -14.99
N LYS A 653 -17.61 -1.74 -15.59
CA LYS A 653 -17.87 -2.01 -16.99
C LYS A 653 -19.33 -1.80 -17.38
N ALA A 654 -20.26 -2.01 -16.43
CA ALA A 654 -21.70 -1.78 -16.66
C ALA A 654 -22.04 -0.31 -17.01
N PHE A 655 -21.15 0.64 -16.72
CA PHE A 655 -21.33 2.06 -17.04
C PHE A 655 -20.69 2.45 -18.38
N PHE A 656 -19.89 1.59 -19.01
CA PHE A 656 -19.04 1.97 -20.16
C PHE A 656 -19.78 2.06 -21.50
N ASP A 657 -20.91 1.34 -21.66
CA ASP A 657 -21.64 1.20 -22.92
C ASP A 657 -23.15 1.38 -22.74
#